data_0b4fac3935d11284139f23ed8909c65e
#
_entry.id   0b4fac3935d11284139f23ed8909c65e
#
_cell.length_a   1.000
_cell.length_b   1.000
_cell.length_c   1.000
_cell.angle_alpha   90.00
_cell.angle_beta   90.00
_cell.angle_gamma   90.00
#
_symmetry.space_group_name_H-M   'P 1'
#
loop_
_entity.id
_entity.type
_entity.pdbx_description
1 polymer ?
#
loop_
_entity_poly.entity_id
_entity_poly.type
_entity_poly.pdbx_seq_one_letter_code
_entity_poly.pdbx_strand_id
1 'polypeptide(L)'
;MPWTVERLPDGPSLMHALAQAMLRSTPARDGIVDFADALAVVPASRAMRSLEVHLTTLARGDGHAVVLPRIVTPGALGSCVVVPRGRVLDAVGERRAWGMAIERCEQARALFPGLEDGEEPSVRQLDAACDRLARLHRDCAAAGIGLHEAAEHVRRTLPEADLASWDAVVAVDAARQSLLEECGAEDRASMVRDAARAGTVCAGRMRRVWVLMADPDPVHRSLLESLAACGASVTVGVHAAGDELPAPVDGHGFPDHAAWESVSITVDDRVIAVAESPADQAAAVMEALAGIPEPRRSDEIAIAAPDQSVATEVASRLPAWGVQVRIPPGRSAAESSGGVLVAALGEWLADRSCAALGALVRHPAVEGMLGACGIIDAIARVSAVVSSSGAVRVATEAEPAWSSAAPVVDAIDGWLGGLSRACGGREVGGALREVLGGLLRPATPADMAAARAIRAAIESLESLPGRLDDGLAAPEGLRLVHGALATAELPAEGGTDGVELMGWLEAGIDDAPHLVLTSMNEGIVPEGASTDPWLPDSARERLGMSCARRRRARDAWILHGLVARKRSIRLVAGRVTADGEPMRPSRLLLGCSGDALAARVLRLADEPGPSAARWSASAPAEGQFAPSIVPEGASAVGTISVTGFRDWFESPALVRLKRDPRLRLEEPSAAGDELDPMGFGSLVHAALERWGLDECARAVPTVDASAVERDVLAAFDEVRATMFSRAVRGAYEVQFALACERLRAFALHQARWASQGWKVARVELGFGIGGPGGIEAPLIGDASLRLTGRIDRVDLHPEHGHAALDYKTSSEAPDPDRSHRRRDGRWIDLQLPLYRVLLRSIGIAVAPTRLGYFALPSNPDAAGLRMAHGWDEAVVSDAEEEARRIARLIEAGQFDDDGSWRPDPERHAFAPIWGVGMRGLRGGVRP
;
A
#
# COMPACT_ATOMS: atom_id res chain seq x y z
N MET A 1 -14.74 46.07 -27.35
CA MET A 1 -15.54 45.05 -26.62
C MET A 1 -14.69 44.56 -25.49
N PRO A 2 -15.22 44.32 -24.29
CA PRO A 2 -14.41 43.86 -23.17
C PRO A 2 -13.96 42.38 -23.28
N TRP A 3 -14.41 41.65 -24.31
CA TRP A 3 -14.07 40.24 -24.53
C TRP A 3 -13.52 40.03 -25.95
N THR A 4 -12.35 39.39 -26.05
CA THR A 4 -11.69 39.09 -27.31
C THR A 4 -11.17 37.66 -27.32
N VAL A 5 -11.16 37.02 -28.50
CA VAL A 5 -10.50 35.72 -28.74
C VAL A 5 -9.23 35.97 -29.52
N GLU A 6 -8.09 35.64 -28.90
CA GLU A 6 -6.76 35.80 -29.53
C GLU A 6 -6.32 34.45 -30.11
N ARG A 7 -5.97 34.45 -31.38
CA ARG A 7 -5.40 33.26 -32.01
C ARG A 7 -3.92 33.13 -31.66
N LEU A 8 -3.56 32.05 -31.03
CA LEU A 8 -2.17 31.73 -30.74
C LEU A 8 -1.60 30.91 -31.92
N PRO A 9 -0.51 31.38 -32.53
CA PRO A 9 0.05 30.74 -33.72
C PRO A 9 0.63 29.37 -33.42
N ASP A 10 0.77 28.58 -34.49
CA ASP A 10 1.41 27.28 -34.45
C ASP A 10 2.87 27.41 -34.00
N GLY A 11 3.24 26.51 -33.08
CA GLY A 11 4.57 26.38 -32.54
C GLY A 11 4.60 25.34 -31.43
N PRO A 12 5.75 24.79 -31.08
CA PRO A 12 5.83 23.73 -30.09
C PRO A 12 5.39 24.21 -28.71
N SER A 13 5.51 25.52 -28.44
CA SER A 13 5.23 26.11 -27.13
C SER A 13 4.00 27.02 -27.15
N LEU A 14 2.94 26.59 -26.45
CA LEU A 14 1.73 27.38 -26.29
C LEU A 14 1.94 28.59 -25.35
N MET A 15 2.81 28.43 -24.34
CA MET A 15 3.16 29.52 -23.42
C MET A 15 4.00 30.59 -24.10
N HIS A 16 4.88 30.18 -25.00
CA HIS A 16 5.65 31.13 -25.82
C HIS A 16 4.71 31.96 -26.71
N ALA A 17 3.76 31.32 -27.39
CA ALA A 17 2.78 32.01 -28.23
C ALA A 17 1.90 32.98 -27.42
N LEU A 18 1.46 32.60 -26.23
CA LEU A 18 0.74 33.48 -25.31
C LEU A 18 1.58 34.66 -24.87
N ALA A 19 2.85 34.45 -24.48
CA ALA A 19 3.77 35.50 -24.09
C ALA A 19 4.01 36.52 -25.23
N GLN A 20 4.18 36.03 -26.46
CA GLN A 20 4.28 36.90 -27.66
C GLN A 20 3.00 37.73 -27.86
N ALA A 21 1.82 37.12 -27.72
CA ALA A 21 0.55 37.83 -27.87
C ALA A 21 0.40 38.92 -26.79
N MET A 22 0.76 38.61 -25.55
CA MET A 22 0.75 39.57 -24.45
C MET A 22 1.73 40.76 -24.72
N LEU A 23 2.95 40.48 -25.12
CA LEU A 23 3.95 41.51 -25.45
C LEU A 23 3.51 42.37 -26.61
N ARG A 24 3.00 41.81 -27.69
CA ARG A 24 2.42 42.57 -28.81
C ARG A 24 1.30 43.52 -28.40
N SER A 25 0.49 43.13 -27.41
CA SER A 25 -0.63 43.97 -26.93
C SER A 25 -0.20 45.09 -25.98
N THR A 26 1.07 45.07 -25.49
CA THR A 26 1.55 45.97 -24.45
C THR A 26 2.87 46.60 -24.89
N PRO A 27 2.84 47.80 -25.51
CA PRO A 27 4.04 48.46 -25.94
C PRO A 27 4.91 48.89 -24.77
N ALA A 28 6.22 48.74 -24.91
CA ALA A 28 7.18 49.23 -23.94
C ALA A 28 7.14 50.76 -23.79
N ARG A 29 7.23 51.25 -22.55
CA ARG A 29 7.40 52.66 -22.21
C ARG A 29 8.66 52.79 -21.39
N ASP A 30 9.52 53.71 -21.81
CA ASP A 30 10.82 53.93 -21.19
C ASP A 30 11.66 52.64 -21.00
N GLY A 31 11.59 51.74 -22.01
CA GLY A 31 12.28 50.45 -21.98
C GLY A 31 11.67 49.39 -21.07
N ILE A 32 10.47 49.61 -20.54
CA ILE A 32 9.78 48.68 -19.65
C ILE A 32 8.42 48.29 -20.25
N VAL A 33 8.15 46.99 -20.33
CA VAL A 33 6.82 46.44 -20.60
C VAL A 33 6.15 46.17 -19.26
N ASP A 34 5.05 46.87 -19.00
CA ASP A 34 4.38 46.84 -17.68
C ASP A 34 3.05 46.01 -17.73
N PHE A 35 3.02 44.90 -16.99
CA PHE A 35 1.84 44.07 -16.78
C PHE A 35 1.31 44.14 -15.34
N ALA A 36 1.66 45.17 -14.56
CA ALA A 36 1.19 45.30 -13.16
C ALA A 36 -0.35 45.36 -13.03
N ASP A 37 -1.05 45.73 -14.10
CA ASP A 37 -2.52 45.74 -14.19
C ASP A 37 -3.15 44.52 -14.88
N ALA A 38 -2.30 43.50 -15.17
CA ALA A 38 -2.75 42.30 -15.88
C ALA A 38 -2.83 41.06 -14.96
N LEU A 39 -3.87 40.24 -15.19
CA LEU A 39 -4.04 38.91 -14.62
C LEU A 39 -3.92 37.90 -15.78
N ALA A 40 -3.12 36.87 -15.58
CA ALA A 40 -3.04 35.72 -16.49
C ALA A 40 -3.57 34.46 -15.78
N VAL A 41 -4.59 33.81 -16.32
CA VAL A 41 -5.16 32.56 -15.83
C VAL A 41 -4.68 31.43 -16.74
N VAL A 42 -3.82 30.55 -16.22
CA VAL A 42 -3.21 29.45 -16.99
C VAL A 42 -3.45 28.09 -16.30
N PRO A 43 -3.47 26.97 -17.05
CA PRO A 43 -4.05 25.71 -16.55
C PRO A 43 -3.36 25.10 -15.32
N ALA A 44 -2.04 25.32 -15.13
CA ALA A 44 -1.28 24.65 -14.09
C ALA A 44 -0.10 25.52 -13.61
N SER A 45 0.47 25.19 -12.45
CA SER A 45 1.67 25.84 -11.88
C SER A 45 2.89 25.79 -12.81
N ARG A 46 3.01 24.74 -13.62
CA ARG A 46 4.03 24.64 -14.66
C ARG A 46 3.86 25.72 -15.74
N ALA A 47 2.63 25.90 -16.22
CA ALA A 47 2.32 26.94 -17.19
C ALA A 47 2.63 28.33 -16.68
N MET A 48 2.41 28.57 -15.35
CA MET A 48 2.78 29.83 -14.71
C MET A 48 4.28 30.11 -14.86
N ARG A 49 5.12 29.14 -14.47
CA ARG A 49 6.58 29.27 -14.57
C ARG A 49 7.06 29.41 -16.01
N SER A 50 6.49 28.62 -16.94
CA SER A 50 6.83 28.71 -18.37
C SER A 50 6.48 30.10 -18.94
N LEU A 51 5.30 30.64 -18.62
CA LEU A 51 4.89 31.97 -19.05
C LEU A 51 5.81 33.06 -18.49
N GLU A 52 6.21 33.00 -17.23
CA GLU A 52 7.17 33.94 -16.62
C GLU A 52 8.51 33.93 -17.34
N VAL A 53 9.03 32.73 -17.64
CA VAL A 53 10.30 32.57 -18.36
C VAL A 53 10.21 33.15 -19.79
N HIS A 54 9.13 32.84 -20.52
CA HIS A 54 8.95 33.33 -21.88
C HIS A 54 8.75 34.83 -21.93
N LEU A 55 7.94 35.42 -21.06
CA LEU A 55 7.79 36.88 -20.96
C LEU A 55 9.12 37.56 -20.69
N THR A 56 9.90 37.04 -19.74
CA THR A 56 11.20 37.61 -19.36
C THR A 56 12.23 37.47 -20.49
N THR A 57 12.29 36.31 -21.14
CA THR A 57 13.27 36.02 -22.20
C THR A 57 12.98 36.84 -23.46
N LEU A 58 11.71 36.87 -23.87
CA LEU A 58 11.31 37.65 -25.07
C LEU A 58 11.48 39.14 -24.86
N ALA A 59 11.04 39.73 -23.74
CA ALA A 59 11.22 41.14 -23.44
C ALA A 59 12.71 41.52 -23.42
N ARG A 60 13.56 40.66 -22.81
CA ARG A 60 15.03 40.86 -22.81
C ARG A 60 15.61 40.81 -24.23
N GLY A 61 15.12 39.88 -25.08
CA GLY A 61 15.52 39.75 -26.47
C GLY A 61 15.28 41.05 -27.27
N ASP A 62 14.18 41.74 -26.96
CA ASP A 62 13.78 43.00 -27.55
C ASP A 62 14.45 44.23 -26.85
N GLY A 63 15.32 43.99 -25.90
CA GLY A 63 16.04 45.06 -25.15
C GLY A 63 15.22 45.74 -24.06
N HIS A 64 14.12 45.10 -23.59
CA HIS A 64 13.21 45.65 -22.60
C HIS A 64 13.26 44.91 -21.26
N ALA A 65 12.99 45.59 -20.17
CA ALA A 65 12.63 45.02 -18.89
C ALA A 65 11.12 44.68 -18.87
N VAL A 66 10.69 43.76 -18.05
CA VAL A 66 9.27 43.39 -17.90
C VAL A 66 8.86 43.40 -16.43
N VAL A 67 7.72 44.04 -16.15
CA VAL A 67 6.98 43.84 -14.91
C VAL A 67 5.94 42.75 -15.19
N LEU A 68 6.12 41.62 -14.51
CA LEU A 68 5.28 40.42 -14.75
C LEU A 68 3.82 40.64 -14.35
N PRO A 69 2.86 40.04 -15.04
CA PRO A 69 1.46 40.02 -14.64
C PRO A 69 1.30 39.16 -13.37
N ARG A 70 0.18 39.29 -12.68
CA ARG A 70 -0.25 38.30 -11.70
C ARG A 70 -0.67 37.03 -12.46
N ILE A 71 0.07 35.96 -12.30
CA ILE A 71 -0.23 34.68 -12.95
C ILE A 71 -0.86 33.73 -11.91
N VAL A 72 -1.99 33.10 -12.26
CA VAL A 72 -2.73 32.21 -11.36
C VAL A 72 -3.27 31.00 -12.11
N THR A 73 -3.56 29.93 -11.35
CA THR A 73 -4.34 28.80 -11.87
C THR A 73 -5.84 29.07 -11.73
N PRO A 74 -6.72 28.32 -12.44
CA PRO A 74 -8.16 28.47 -12.34
C PRO A 74 -8.66 28.36 -10.90
N GLY A 75 -8.16 27.39 -10.12
CA GLY A 75 -8.53 27.22 -8.72
C GLY A 75 -8.21 28.42 -7.81
N ALA A 76 -7.25 29.25 -8.20
CA ALA A 76 -6.88 30.46 -7.47
C ALA A 76 -7.62 31.72 -7.97
N LEU A 77 -8.30 31.66 -9.11
CA LEU A 77 -9.00 32.82 -9.69
C LEU A 77 -9.97 33.45 -8.72
N GLY A 78 -10.88 32.65 -8.12
CA GLY A 78 -11.87 33.13 -7.18
C GLY A 78 -11.24 33.87 -5.99
N SER A 79 -10.17 33.31 -5.41
CA SER A 79 -9.43 33.96 -4.30
C SER A 79 -8.76 35.27 -4.69
N CYS A 80 -8.52 35.50 -5.98
CA CYS A 80 -7.91 36.75 -6.48
C CYS A 80 -8.91 37.85 -6.70
N VAL A 81 -10.16 37.51 -7.00
CA VAL A 81 -11.18 38.49 -7.44
C VAL A 81 -12.39 38.61 -6.50
N VAL A 82 -12.50 37.76 -5.50
CA VAL A 82 -13.55 37.80 -4.49
C VAL A 82 -12.98 38.25 -3.14
N VAL A 83 -13.61 39.22 -2.53
CA VAL A 83 -13.25 39.72 -1.17
C VAL A 83 -14.07 38.94 -0.14
N PRO A 84 -13.44 38.21 0.78
CA PRO A 84 -14.15 37.50 1.83
C PRO A 84 -14.83 38.48 2.79
N ARG A 85 -15.99 38.09 3.34
CA ARG A 85 -16.74 38.84 4.33
C ARG A 85 -16.31 38.48 5.75
N GLY A 86 -15.86 37.25 5.93
CA GLY A 86 -15.41 36.69 7.19
C GLY A 86 -14.04 36.02 7.06
N ARG A 87 -13.71 35.23 8.05
CA ARG A 87 -12.50 34.41 8.00
C ARG A 87 -12.71 33.22 7.09
N VAL A 88 -11.93 33.11 6.03
CA VAL A 88 -11.95 31.93 5.16
C VAL A 88 -11.22 30.77 5.84
N LEU A 89 -11.89 29.63 5.96
CA LEU A 89 -11.29 28.42 6.50
C LEU A 89 -10.27 27.83 5.53
N ASP A 90 -9.23 27.27 6.11
CA ASP A 90 -8.28 26.39 5.41
C ASP A 90 -8.77 24.90 5.42
N ALA A 91 -7.96 24.01 4.86
CA ALA A 91 -8.32 22.59 4.78
C ALA A 91 -8.56 21.92 6.15
N VAL A 92 -7.82 22.33 7.18
CA VAL A 92 -8.00 21.83 8.56
C VAL A 92 -9.36 22.25 9.10
N GLY A 93 -9.66 23.54 8.99
CA GLY A 93 -10.94 24.12 9.45
C GLY A 93 -12.14 23.58 8.68
N GLU A 94 -12.05 23.46 7.35
CA GLU A 94 -13.12 22.88 6.52
C GLU A 94 -13.41 21.43 6.91
N ARG A 95 -12.37 20.59 7.07
CA ARG A 95 -12.54 19.19 7.45
C ARG A 95 -13.15 19.06 8.85
N ARG A 96 -12.69 19.87 9.80
CA ARG A 96 -13.27 19.91 11.16
C ARG A 96 -14.75 20.31 11.13
N ALA A 97 -15.11 21.31 10.34
CA ALA A 97 -16.50 21.76 10.21
C ALA A 97 -17.42 20.65 9.67
N TRP A 98 -16.96 19.86 8.68
CA TRP A 98 -17.70 18.70 8.18
C TRP A 98 -17.84 17.60 9.25
N GLY A 99 -16.76 17.26 9.96
CA GLY A 99 -16.78 16.25 11.03
C GLY A 99 -17.79 16.62 12.12
N MET A 100 -17.70 17.83 12.65
CA MET A 100 -18.63 18.31 13.67
C MET A 100 -20.09 18.40 13.17
N ALA A 101 -20.31 18.74 11.92
CA ALA A 101 -21.64 18.76 11.34
C ALA A 101 -22.26 17.36 11.25
N ILE A 102 -21.47 16.35 10.88
CA ILE A 102 -21.88 14.94 10.86
C ILE A 102 -22.26 14.50 12.29
N GLU A 103 -21.41 14.78 13.28
CA GLU A 103 -21.64 14.39 14.68
C GLU A 103 -22.89 15.04 15.30
N ARG A 104 -23.24 16.27 14.88
CA ARG A 104 -24.40 17.01 15.39
C ARG A 104 -25.73 16.70 14.69
N CYS A 105 -25.67 16.00 13.56
CA CYS A 105 -26.83 15.77 12.72
C CYS A 105 -27.34 14.33 12.87
N GLU A 106 -28.51 14.13 13.46
CA GLU A 106 -29.12 12.79 13.60
C GLU A 106 -29.36 12.12 12.25
N GLN A 107 -29.71 12.91 11.21
CA GLN A 107 -29.92 12.38 9.86
C GLN A 107 -28.65 11.86 9.21
N ALA A 108 -27.45 12.23 9.71
CA ALA A 108 -26.17 11.78 9.17
C ALA A 108 -26.02 10.25 9.20
N ARG A 109 -26.81 9.53 9.99
CA ARG A 109 -26.85 8.07 10.00
C ARG A 109 -27.07 7.48 8.60
N ALA A 110 -27.87 8.09 7.76
CA ALA A 110 -28.14 7.63 6.39
C ALA A 110 -26.91 7.72 5.47
N LEU A 111 -25.83 8.40 5.87
CA LEU A 111 -24.55 8.43 5.15
C LEU A 111 -23.72 7.17 5.34
N PHE A 112 -24.11 6.31 6.28
CA PHE A 112 -23.37 5.10 6.68
C PHE A 112 -24.23 3.84 6.48
N PRO A 113 -24.51 3.44 5.22
CA PRO A 113 -25.30 2.25 4.96
C PRO A 113 -24.57 1.00 5.48
N GLY A 114 -25.29 0.13 6.18
CA GLY A 114 -24.74 -1.11 6.71
C GLY A 114 -24.33 -1.08 8.18
N LEU A 115 -24.42 0.07 8.88
CA LEU A 115 -24.27 0.07 10.33
C LEU A 115 -25.56 -0.46 11.01
N GLU A 116 -25.42 -1.32 12.03
CA GLU A 116 -26.55 -1.79 12.85
C GLU A 116 -27.08 -0.68 13.77
N ASP A 117 -28.33 -0.79 14.20
CA ASP A 117 -28.94 0.18 15.11
C ASP A 117 -28.17 0.28 16.43
N GLY A 118 -27.68 1.47 16.75
CA GLY A 118 -26.87 1.75 17.94
C GLY A 118 -25.36 1.60 17.73
N GLU A 119 -24.89 1.17 16.55
CA GLU A 119 -23.48 1.15 16.20
C GLU A 119 -23.01 2.55 15.74
N GLU A 120 -21.86 3.00 16.26
CA GLU A 120 -21.23 4.25 15.83
C GLU A 120 -20.31 4.02 14.62
N PRO A 121 -20.27 4.97 13.67
CA PRO A 121 -19.35 4.85 12.54
C PRO A 121 -17.90 4.88 13.01
N SER A 122 -17.11 4.01 12.46
CA SER A 122 -15.66 4.01 12.68
C SER A 122 -15.03 5.32 12.19
N VAL A 123 -13.89 5.68 12.75
CA VAL A 123 -13.12 6.86 12.35
C VAL A 123 -12.87 6.90 10.84
N ARG A 124 -12.56 5.76 10.21
CA ARG A 124 -12.35 5.66 8.76
C ARG A 124 -13.61 5.96 7.96
N GLN A 125 -14.76 5.52 8.43
CA GLN A 125 -16.06 5.83 7.80
C GLN A 125 -16.41 7.31 7.94
N LEU A 126 -16.17 7.93 9.11
CA LEU A 126 -16.33 9.37 9.31
C LEU A 126 -15.43 10.18 8.38
N ASP A 127 -14.14 9.84 8.31
CA ASP A 127 -13.19 10.50 7.41
C ASP A 127 -13.61 10.38 5.95
N ALA A 128 -14.04 9.19 5.51
CA ALA A 128 -14.53 8.97 4.15
C ALA A 128 -15.81 9.77 3.84
N ALA A 129 -16.72 9.90 4.81
CA ALA A 129 -17.92 10.71 4.68
C ALA A 129 -17.58 12.21 4.59
N CYS A 130 -16.66 12.71 5.42
CA CYS A 130 -16.18 14.10 5.33
C CYS A 130 -15.57 14.39 3.95
N ASP A 131 -14.69 13.51 3.45
CA ASP A 131 -14.05 13.69 2.15
C ASP A 131 -15.06 13.66 0.99
N ARG A 132 -16.05 12.77 1.06
CA ARG A 132 -17.12 12.67 0.06
C ARG A 132 -17.99 13.94 0.06
N LEU A 133 -18.43 14.39 1.23
CA LEU A 133 -19.27 15.61 1.36
C LEU A 133 -18.50 16.86 0.91
N ALA A 134 -17.25 17.01 1.33
CA ALA A 134 -16.41 18.12 0.92
C ALA A 134 -16.16 18.14 -0.60
N ARG A 135 -15.97 16.97 -1.23
CA ARG A 135 -15.83 16.84 -2.69
C ARG A 135 -17.13 17.21 -3.39
N LEU A 136 -18.26 16.64 -2.96
CA LEU A 136 -19.58 16.92 -3.52
C LEU A 136 -19.92 18.41 -3.44
N HIS A 137 -19.65 19.03 -2.29
CA HIS A 137 -19.83 20.45 -2.07
C HIS A 137 -19.00 21.30 -3.05
N ARG A 138 -17.70 20.99 -3.21
CA ARG A 138 -16.83 21.70 -4.17
C ARG A 138 -17.31 21.55 -5.61
N ASP A 139 -17.71 20.33 -6.01
CA ASP A 139 -18.21 20.05 -7.35
C ASP A 139 -19.49 20.83 -7.65
N CYS A 140 -20.44 20.86 -6.72
CA CYS A 140 -21.65 21.67 -6.83
C CYS A 140 -21.35 23.16 -6.88
N ALA A 141 -20.47 23.64 -6.00
CA ALA A 141 -20.08 25.05 -5.99
C ALA A 141 -19.41 25.48 -7.30
N ALA A 142 -18.55 24.66 -7.90
CA ALA A 142 -17.92 24.89 -9.21
C ALA A 142 -18.96 24.97 -10.36
N ALA A 143 -20.07 24.22 -10.25
CA ALA A 143 -21.20 24.32 -11.16
C ALA A 143 -22.10 25.57 -10.86
N GLY A 144 -21.80 26.30 -9.82
CA GLY A 144 -22.55 27.47 -9.41
C GLY A 144 -23.80 27.14 -8.59
N ILE A 145 -23.97 25.96 -8.04
CA ILE A 145 -25.13 25.52 -7.26
C ILE A 145 -24.76 25.12 -5.82
N GLY A 146 -25.76 25.14 -4.91
CA GLY A 146 -25.62 24.59 -3.57
C GLY A 146 -26.04 23.13 -3.48
N LEU A 147 -25.69 22.46 -2.37
CA LEU A 147 -26.08 21.05 -2.13
C LEU A 147 -27.61 20.89 -2.07
N HIS A 148 -28.32 21.85 -1.51
CA HIS A 148 -29.77 21.83 -1.49
C HIS A 148 -30.39 21.85 -2.91
N GLU A 149 -29.88 22.68 -3.82
CA GLU A 149 -30.35 22.76 -5.21
C GLU A 149 -30.01 21.48 -5.99
N ALA A 150 -28.85 20.90 -5.71
CA ALA A 150 -28.46 19.59 -6.28
C ALA A 150 -29.43 18.48 -5.80
N ALA A 151 -29.77 18.45 -4.51
CA ALA A 151 -30.75 17.52 -3.95
C ALA A 151 -32.14 17.67 -4.58
N GLU A 152 -32.61 18.89 -4.76
CA GLU A 152 -33.88 19.13 -5.44
C GLU A 152 -33.88 18.67 -6.88
N HIS A 153 -32.78 18.87 -7.59
CA HIS A 153 -32.63 18.36 -8.96
C HIS A 153 -32.68 16.84 -9.00
N VAL A 154 -31.93 16.16 -8.13
CA VAL A 154 -31.91 14.70 -8.01
C VAL A 154 -33.30 14.14 -7.74
N ARG A 155 -34.02 14.69 -6.76
CA ARG A 155 -35.41 14.30 -6.45
C ARG A 155 -36.34 14.37 -7.66
N ARG A 156 -36.15 15.35 -8.54
CA ARG A 156 -37.01 15.54 -9.73
C ARG A 156 -36.60 14.63 -10.91
N THR A 157 -35.35 14.25 -11.02
CA THR A 157 -34.82 13.69 -12.26
C THR A 157 -34.30 12.26 -12.13
N LEU A 158 -34.07 11.75 -10.93
CA LEU A 158 -33.53 10.42 -10.64
C LEU A 158 -34.49 9.66 -9.70
N PRO A 159 -35.47 8.93 -10.21
CA PRO A 159 -36.46 8.24 -9.38
C PRO A 159 -35.89 7.10 -8.54
N GLU A 160 -34.71 6.58 -8.90
CA GLU A 160 -34.00 5.51 -8.19
C GLU A 160 -32.94 6.03 -7.21
N ALA A 161 -32.85 7.35 -7.02
CA ALA A 161 -31.88 7.94 -6.11
C ALA A 161 -32.19 7.60 -4.64
N ASP A 162 -31.14 7.39 -3.87
CA ASP A 162 -31.25 7.27 -2.42
C ASP A 162 -31.59 8.64 -1.80
N LEU A 163 -32.89 8.90 -1.64
CA LEU A 163 -33.39 10.16 -1.11
C LEU A 163 -33.02 10.36 0.36
N ALA A 164 -32.89 9.30 1.14
CA ALA A 164 -32.52 9.39 2.55
C ALA A 164 -31.09 9.91 2.71
N SER A 165 -30.14 9.41 1.89
CA SER A 165 -28.79 9.95 1.85
C SER A 165 -28.76 11.42 1.43
N TRP A 166 -29.59 11.83 0.46
CA TRP A 166 -29.64 13.23 0.05
C TRP A 166 -30.28 14.15 1.12
N ASP A 167 -31.27 13.67 1.85
CA ASP A 167 -31.81 14.39 3.00
C ASP A 167 -30.75 14.58 4.09
N ALA A 168 -29.95 13.57 4.35
CA ALA A 168 -28.81 13.65 5.27
C ALA A 168 -27.73 14.63 4.76
N VAL A 169 -27.37 14.60 3.46
CA VAL A 169 -26.42 15.57 2.86
C VAL A 169 -26.87 17.01 3.09
N VAL A 170 -28.15 17.29 2.84
CA VAL A 170 -28.73 18.65 3.04
C VAL A 170 -28.73 19.04 4.51
N ALA A 171 -29.12 18.14 5.40
CA ALA A 171 -29.19 18.41 6.85
C ALA A 171 -27.79 18.64 7.44
N VAL A 172 -26.77 17.83 7.03
CA VAL A 172 -25.37 18.00 7.45
C VAL A 172 -24.80 19.32 6.92
N ASP A 173 -25.10 19.71 5.66
CA ASP A 173 -24.64 21.00 5.13
C ASP A 173 -25.27 22.17 5.85
N ALA A 174 -26.56 22.10 6.20
CA ALA A 174 -27.21 23.12 7.01
C ALA A 174 -26.57 23.25 8.41
N ALA A 175 -26.27 22.14 9.07
CA ALA A 175 -25.56 22.13 10.35
C ALA A 175 -24.15 22.74 10.22
N ARG A 176 -23.43 22.43 9.13
CA ARG A 176 -22.14 23.02 8.83
C ARG A 176 -22.22 24.53 8.61
N GLN A 177 -23.17 24.98 7.82
CA GLN A 177 -23.40 26.44 7.59
C GLN A 177 -23.67 27.17 8.88
N SER A 178 -24.51 26.61 9.75
CA SER A 178 -24.78 27.21 11.08
C SER A 178 -23.50 27.31 11.93
N LEU A 179 -22.64 26.24 11.91
CA LEU A 179 -21.36 26.29 12.60
C LEU A 179 -20.43 27.39 12.06
N LEU A 180 -20.38 27.56 10.75
CA LEU A 180 -19.58 28.61 10.12
C LEU A 180 -20.06 30.00 10.50
N GLU A 181 -21.37 30.23 10.50
CA GLU A 181 -22.00 31.50 10.95
C GLU A 181 -21.66 31.77 12.41
N GLU A 182 -21.78 30.76 13.30
CA GLU A 182 -21.45 30.89 14.72
C GLU A 182 -19.97 31.27 14.94
N CYS A 183 -19.07 30.81 14.05
CA CYS A 183 -17.64 31.09 14.10
C CYS A 183 -17.22 32.37 13.35
N GLY A 184 -18.15 33.05 12.66
CA GLY A 184 -17.84 34.18 11.76
C GLY A 184 -16.91 33.77 10.64
N ALA A 185 -17.02 32.52 10.19
CA ALA A 185 -16.15 31.93 9.18
C ALA A 185 -16.94 31.60 7.90
N GLU A 186 -16.23 31.46 6.79
CA GLU A 186 -16.82 31.07 5.51
C GLU A 186 -15.93 30.03 4.83
N ASP A 187 -16.51 29.08 4.07
CA ASP A 187 -15.75 28.21 3.20
C ASP A 187 -15.51 28.87 1.84
N ARG A 188 -14.36 28.53 1.27
CA ARG A 188 -13.91 29.13 0.00
C ARG A 188 -14.86 28.84 -1.16
N ALA A 189 -15.38 27.62 -1.25
CA ALA A 189 -16.20 27.19 -2.39
C ALA A 189 -17.53 27.93 -2.41
N SER A 190 -18.23 28.05 -1.27
CA SER A 190 -19.44 28.85 -1.14
C SER A 190 -19.19 30.33 -1.41
N MET A 191 -18.13 30.90 -0.84
CA MET A 191 -17.77 32.31 -1.04
C MET A 191 -17.62 32.64 -2.53
N VAL A 192 -16.89 31.81 -3.28
CA VAL A 192 -16.65 32.05 -4.72
C VAL A 192 -17.91 31.82 -5.54
N ARG A 193 -18.68 30.77 -5.26
CA ARG A 193 -19.99 30.51 -5.88
C ARG A 193 -20.95 31.69 -5.71
N ASP A 194 -21.08 32.17 -4.51
CA ASP A 194 -22.08 33.22 -4.18
C ASP A 194 -21.67 34.57 -4.80
N ALA A 195 -20.37 34.86 -4.84
CA ALA A 195 -19.86 36.05 -5.54
C ALA A 195 -20.08 35.97 -7.05
N ALA A 196 -19.82 34.78 -7.65
CA ALA A 196 -20.07 34.55 -9.08
C ALA A 196 -21.54 34.73 -9.44
N ARG A 197 -22.45 34.18 -8.62
CA ARG A 197 -23.93 34.37 -8.80
C ARG A 197 -24.39 35.82 -8.66
N ALA A 198 -23.82 36.55 -7.70
CA ALA A 198 -24.16 37.94 -7.45
C ALA A 198 -23.45 38.91 -8.43
N GLY A 199 -22.55 38.45 -9.23
CA GLY A 199 -21.70 39.29 -10.09
C GLY A 199 -20.78 40.24 -9.30
N THR A 200 -20.47 39.90 -8.03
CA THR A 200 -19.70 40.72 -7.13
C THR A 200 -18.21 40.34 -7.16
N VAL A 201 -17.44 40.94 -8.07
CA VAL A 201 -16.01 40.78 -8.16
C VAL A 201 -15.28 42.09 -7.85
N CYS A 202 -14.11 42.00 -7.29
CA CYS A 202 -13.19 43.11 -7.08
C CYS A 202 -12.09 43.09 -8.13
N ALA A 203 -12.24 43.86 -9.19
CA ALA A 203 -11.22 43.99 -10.21
C ALA A 203 -9.96 44.72 -9.69
N GLY A 204 -10.08 45.54 -8.64
CA GLY A 204 -8.96 46.35 -8.12
C GLY A 204 -8.27 47.18 -9.19
N ARG A 205 -6.97 46.92 -9.41
CA ARG A 205 -6.19 47.54 -10.47
C ARG A 205 -6.19 46.74 -11.78
N MET A 206 -6.81 45.57 -11.82
CA MET A 206 -6.81 44.69 -12.99
C MET A 206 -7.61 45.34 -14.13
N ARG A 207 -6.94 45.56 -15.27
CA ARG A 207 -7.53 46.10 -16.51
C ARG A 207 -7.53 45.10 -17.63
N ARG A 208 -6.62 44.13 -17.57
CA ARG A 208 -6.38 43.11 -18.59
C ARG A 208 -6.40 41.74 -17.97
N VAL A 209 -7.16 40.83 -18.53
CA VAL A 209 -7.25 39.44 -18.09
C VAL A 209 -6.97 38.54 -19.28
N TRP A 210 -5.90 37.76 -19.21
CA TRP A 210 -5.53 36.78 -20.22
C TRP A 210 -5.91 35.40 -19.71
N VAL A 211 -6.56 34.60 -20.53
CA VAL A 211 -7.11 33.30 -20.14
C VAL A 211 -6.67 32.23 -21.14
N LEU A 212 -6.08 31.17 -20.63
CA LEU A 212 -5.78 29.96 -21.37
C LEU A 212 -6.33 28.77 -20.58
N MET A 213 -7.52 28.33 -20.91
CA MET A 213 -8.22 27.24 -20.22
C MET A 213 -8.94 26.39 -21.27
N ALA A 214 -8.88 25.06 -21.12
CA ALA A 214 -9.57 24.14 -22.01
C ALA A 214 -11.03 23.87 -21.61
N ASP A 215 -11.37 23.93 -20.32
CA ASP A 215 -12.70 23.63 -19.80
C ASP A 215 -13.00 24.43 -18.54
N PRO A 216 -13.36 25.72 -18.64
CA PRO A 216 -13.73 26.51 -17.46
C PRO A 216 -15.08 26.08 -16.89
N ASP A 217 -15.13 25.87 -15.59
CA ASP A 217 -16.39 25.64 -14.87
C ASP A 217 -17.34 26.82 -15.01
N PRO A 218 -18.66 26.62 -14.82
CA PRO A 218 -19.64 27.70 -14.86
C PRO A 218 -19.30 28.90 -13.96
N VAL A 219 -18.77 28.64 -12.76
CA VAL A 219 -18.33 29.70 -11.83
C VAL A 219 -17.16 30.50 -12.43
N HIS A 220 -16.16 29.84 -13.03
CA HIS A 220 -15.05 30.53 -13.68
C HIS A 220 -15.54 31.44 -14.83
N ARG A 221 -16.49 30.96 -15.65
CA ARG A 221 -17.10 31.77 -16.73
C ARG A 221 -17.83 33.01 -16.13
N SER A 222 -18.66 32.82 -15.12
CA SER A 222 -19.39 33.93 -14.47
C SER A 222 -18.43 34.96 -13.82
N LEU A 223 -17.33 34.51 -13.22
CA LEU A 223 -16.32 35.44 -12.67
C LEU A 223 -15.63 36.25 -13.79
N LEU A 224 -15.27 35.62 -14.91
CA LEU A 224 -14.66 36.31 -16.07
C LEU A 224 -15.62 37.28 -16.72
N GLU A 225 -16.88 36.91 -16.88
CA GLU A 225 -17.97 37.80 -17.36
C GLU A 225 -18.16 39.00 -16.43
N SER A 226 -18.14 38.76 -15.11
CA SER A 226 -18.24 39.82 -14.11
C SER A 226 -17.05 40.79 -14.15
N LEU A 227 -15.84 40.28 -14.35
CA LEU A 227 -14.64 41.10 -14.57
C LEU A 227 -14.76 41.96 -15.83
N ALA A 228 -15.27 41.37 -16.92
CA ALA A 228 -15.56 42.12 -18.17
C ALA A 228 -16.60 43.21 -17.95
N ALA A 229 -17.66 42.91 -17.19
CA ALA A 229 -18.70 43.90 -16.84
C ALA A 229 -18.15 45.04 -15.96
N CYS A 230 -17.14 44.75 -15.12
CA CYS A 230 -16.41 45.77 -14.34
C CYS A 230 -15.39 46.57 -15.17
N GLY A 231 -15.31 46.35 -16.50
CA GLY A 231 -14.49 47.13 -17.41
C GLY A 231 -13.09 46.57 -17.65
N ALA A 232 -12.80 45.35 -17.20
CA ALA A 232 -11.57 44.64 -17.57
C ALA A 232 -11.67 44.11 -19.01
N SER A 233 -10.60 44.17 -19.78
CA SER A 233 -10.48 43.49 -21.08
C SER A 233 -10.13 42.02 -20.88
N VAL A 234 -11.02 41.09 -21.22
CA VAL A 234 -10.79 39.66 -21.13
C VAL A 234 -10.36 39.13 -22.51
N THR A 235 -9.20 38.52 -22.60
CA THR A 235 -8.64 37.92 -23.81
C THR A 235 -8.45 36.42 -23.61
N VAL A 236 -9.15 35.59 -24.38
CA VAL A 236 -9.03 34.14 -24.36
C VAL A 236 -8.09 33.69 -25.46
N GLY A 237 -6.99 33.02 -25.09
CA GLY A 237 -6.06 32.43 -26.05
C GLY A 237 -6.58 31.10 -26.58
N VAL A 238 -6.62 30.95 -27.89
CA VAL A 238 -7.04 29.72 -28.57
C VAL A 238 -5.95 29.26 -29.52
N HIS A 239 -5.54 28.02 -29.41
CA HIS A 239 -4.62 27.41 -30.37
C HIS A 239 -5.27 27.38 -31.75
N ALA A 240 -4.61 27.86 -32.77
CA ALA A 240 -5.08 27.87 -34.14
C ALA A 240 -4.00 27.36 -35.10
N ALA A 241 -4.32 26.32 -35.87
CA ALA A 241 -3.49 25.84 -36.97
C ALA A 241 -3.91 26.58 -38.26
N GLY A 242 -3.02 27.40 -38.81
CA GLY A 242 -3.32 28.21 -40.01
C GLY A 242 -4.26 29.38 -39.75
N ASP A 243 -4.94 29.86 -40.80
CA ASP A 243 -5.78 31.07 -40.77
C ASP A 243 -7.21 30.86 -40.19
N GLU A 244 -7.64 29.61 -40.01
CA GLU A 244 -8.94 29.26 -39.45
C GLU A 244 -8.82 28.84 -37.99
N LEU A 245 -9.88 29.13 -37.20
CA LEU A 245 -9.98 28.56 -35.85
C LEU A 245 -10.11 27.04 -35.96
N PRO A 246 -9.27 26.26 -35.21
CA PRO A 246 -9.12 24.81 -35.44
C PRO A 246 -10.28 24.08 -34.87
N ALA A 247 -11.39 24.08 -35.04
CA ALA A 247 -12.49 23.36 -34.46
C ALA A 247 -13.37 24.18 -33.51
N PRO A 248 -14.60 23.75 -33.29
CA PRO A 248 -15.63 24.60 -32.73
C PRO A 248 -15.31 25.08 -31.33
N VAL A 249 -15.16 26.39 -31.22
CA VAL A 249 -15.15 27.11 -29.95
C VAL A 249 -16.45 27.90 -29.82
N ASP A 250 -16.89 28.11 -28.59
CA ASP A 250 -18.05 28.96 -28.31
C ASP A 250 -17.73 30.46 -28.55
N GLY A 251 -18.73 31.33 -28.40
CA GLY A 251 -18.55 32.76 -28.58
C GLY A 251 -17.55 33.45 -27.66
N HIS A 252 -17.11 32.75 -26.61
CA HIS A 252 -16.09 33.21 -25.65
C HIS A 252 -14.69 32.62 -25.89
N GLY A 253 -14.54 31.73 -26.89
CA GLY A 253 -13.27 31.13 -27.23
C GLY A 253 -12.95 29.81 -26.48
N PHE A 254 -13.91 29.22 -25.77
CA PHE A 254 -13.73 27.93 -25.13
C PHE A 254 -14.25 26.77 -26.00
N PRO A 255 -13.72 25.53 -25.89
CA PRO A 255 -14.20 24.39 -26.63
C PRO A 255 -15.71 24.17 -26.50
N ASP A 256 -16.40 24.05 -27.63
CA ASP A 256 -17.84 23.67 -27.68
C ASP A 256 -17.96 22.16 -27.49
N HIS A 257 -18.37 21.74 -26.30
CA HIS A 257 -18.44 20.35 -25.92
C HIS A 257 -19.34 19.51 -26.86
N ALA A 258 -20.45 20.07 -27.35
CA ALA A 258 -21.36 19.36 -28.22
C ALA A 258 -20.77 19.16 -29.63
N ALA A 259 -20.12 20.17 -30.14
CA ALA A 259 -19.51 20.11 -31.46
C ALA A 259 -18.26 19.18 -31.46
N TRP A 260 -17.49 19.10 -30.35
CA TRP A 260 -16.32 18.21 -30.25
C TRP A 260 -16.68 16.71 -30.23
N GLU A 261 -17.93 16.33 -30.05
CA GLU A 261 -18.35 14.94 -30.19
C GLU A 261 -18.18 14.35 -31.59
N SER A 262 -18.32 15.20 -32.60
CA SER A 262 -18.24 14.83 -34.02
C SER A 262 -16.90 15.16 -34.67
N VAL A 263 -15.99 15.81 -33.96
CA VAL A 263 -14.67 16.18 -34.48
C VAL A 263 -13.81 14.94 -34.68
N SER A 264 -13.29 14.76 -35.89
CA SER A 264 -12.30 13.73 -36.21
C SER A 264 -10.89 14.28 -35.99
N ILE A 265 -10.10 13.57 -35.17
CA ILE A 265 -8.69 13.91 -34.95
C ILE A 265 -7.84 13.01 -35.83
N THR A 266 -7.18 13.58 -36.81
CA THR A 266 -6.31 12.84 -37.72
C THR A 266 -4.99 12.53 -37.03
N VAL A 267 -4.81 11.27 -36.59
CA VAL A 267 -3.57 10.75 -36.03
C VAL A 267 -2.96 9.79 -37.04
N ASP A 268 -1.66 9.93 -37.32
CA ASP A 268 -0.93 8.98 -38.17
C ASP A 268 -0.77 7.66 -37.40
N ASP A 269 -1.14 6.54 -38.06
CA ASP A 269 -1.03 5.21 -37.44
C ASP A 269 0.40 4.84 -37.01
N ARG A 270 1.41 5.42 -37.68
CA ARG A 270 2.83 5.20 -37.31
C ARG A 270 3.21 5.73 -35.95
N VAL A 271 2.49 6.72 -35.40
CA VAL A 271 2.79 7.27 -34.07
C VAL A 271 2.08 6.51 -32.96
N ILE A 272 1.17 5.60 -33.27
CA ILE A 272 0.44 4.77 -32.31
C ILE A 272 1.21 3.48 -32.05
N ALA A 273 1.46 3.17 -30.79
CA ALA A 273 2.01 1.89 -30.34
C ALA A 273 1.02 1.18 -29.40
N VAL A 274 1.05 -0.14 -29.45
CA VAL A 274 0.32 -0.99 -28.50
C VAL A 274 1.32 -1.77 -27.68
N ALA A 275 1.16 -1.74 -26.37
CA ALA A 275 2.00 -2.43 -25.40
C ALA A 275 1.15 -3.40 -24.57
N GLU A 276 1.72 -4.51 -24.11
CA GLU A 276 0.95 -5.47 -23.32
C GLU A 276 0.68 -4.96 -21.91
N SER A 277 1.71 -4.64 -21.17
CA SER A 277 1.69 -4.30 -19.75
C SER A 277 2.24 -2.89 -19.47
N PRO A 278 2.15 -2.36 -18.25
CA PRO A 278 2.84 -1.13 -17.85
C PRO A 278 4.34 -1.17 -18.12
N ALA A 279 4.98 -2.31 -17.90
CA ALA A 279 6.39 -2.52 -18.19
C ALA A 279 6.73 -2.41 -19.68
N ASP A 280 5.83 -2.91 -20.55
CA ASP A 280 6.00 -2.80 -22.00
C ASP A 280 5.70 -1.39 -22.50
N GLN A 281 4.77 -0.66 -21.88
CA GLN A 281 4.58 0.76 -22.17
C GLN A 281 5.85 1.58 -21.83
N ALA A 282 6.52 1.28 -20.72
CA ALA A 282 7.79 1.91 -20.40
C ALA A 282 8.88 1.54 -21.43
N ALA A 283 8.92 0.31 -21.93
CA ALA A 283 9.83 -0.09 -23.00
C ALA A 283 9.54 0.70 -24.29
N ALA A 284 8.27 0.91 -24.64
CA ALA A 284 7.88 1.74 -25.79
C ALA A 284 8.31 3.22 -25.63
N VAL A 285 8.31 3.76 -24.42
CA VAL A 285 8.90 5.07 -24.12
C VAL A 285 10.39 5.08 -24.46
N MET A 286 11.14 4.08 -24.00
CA MET A 286 12.59 3.98 -24.25
C MET A 286 12.89 3.89 -25.76
N GLU A 287 12.12 3.11 -26.50
CA GLU A 287 12.22 3.02 -27.94
C GLU A 287 11.96 4.36 -28.64
N ALA A 288 10.93 5.08 -28.21
CA ALA A 288 10.60 6.40 -28.73
C ALA A 288 11.73 7.41 -28.48
N LEU A 289 12.33 7.40 -27.27
CA LEU A 289 13.46 8.25 -26.94
C LEU A 289 14.71 7.91 -27.75
N ALA A 290 14.97 6.63 -27.99
CA ALA A 290 16.07 6.19 -28.86
C ALA A 290 15.92 6.66 -30.30
N GLY A 291 14.70 6.83 -30.78
CA GLY A 291 14.38 7.35 -32.12
C GLY A 291 14.54 8.87 -32.29
N ILE A 292 14.73 9.64 -31.21
CA ILE A 292 14.95 11.09 -31.29
C ILE A 292 16.40 11.34 -31.76
N PRO A 293 16.62 12.21 -32.78
CA PRO A 293 17.96 12.54 -33.25
C PRO A 293 18.85 13.16 -32.18
N GLU A 294 20.14 12.90 -32.25
CA GLU A 294 21.14 13.53 -31.37
C GLU A 294 21.55 14.93 -31.86
N PRO A 295 21.95 15.86 -30.97
CA PRO A 295 22.00 15.68 -29.50
C PRO A 295 20.61 15.70 -28.87
N ARG A 296 20.35 14.78 -27.93
CA ARG A 296 19.09 14.72 -27.19
C ARG A 296 19.19 15.63 -25.96
N ARG A 297 18.32 16.62 -25.90
CA ARG A 297 18.25 17.54 -24.78
C ARG A 297 17.02 17.22 -23.90
N SER A 298 17.20 17.21 -22.59
CA SER A 298 16.12 16.91 -21.66
C SER A 298 14.97 17.93 -21.72
N ASP A 299 15.27 19.19 -22.01
CA ASP A 299 14.29 20.27 -22.14
C ASP A 299 13.48 20.19 -23.47
N GLU A 300 13.92 19.39 -24.43
CA GLU A 300 13.22 19.14 -25.69
C GLU A 300 12.33 17.87 -25.65
N ILE A 301 12.34 17.16 -24.57
CA ILE A 301 11.64 15.85 -24.40
C ILE A 301 10.68 15.93 -23.22
N ALA A 302 9.44 15.52 -23.45
CA ALA A 302 8.42 15.35 -22.43
C ALA A 302 7.82 13.95 -22.48
N ILE A 303 7.52 13.37 -21.31
CA ILE A 303 6.85 12.09 -21.18
C ILE A 303 5.60 12.29 -20.35
N ALA A 304 4.44 12.00 -20.91
CA ALA A 304 3.19 11.98 -20.17
C ALA A 304 2.80 10.53 -19.83
N ALA A 305 2.68 10.25 -18.53
CA ALA A 305 2.28 8.96 -18.00
C ALA A 305 1.15 9.15 -16.97
N PRO A 306 -0.11 9.26 -17.45
CA PRO A 306 -1.27 9.49 -16.57
C PRO A 306 -1.55 8.31 -15.62
N ASP A 307 -1.15 7.10 -15.98
CA ASP A 307 -1.25 5.93 -15.10
C ASP A 307 -0.02 5.84 -14.19
N GLN A 308 -0.26 5.79 -12.88
CA GLN A 308 0.79 5.74 -11.87
C GLN A 308 1.68 4.49 -11.98
N SER A 309 1.13 3.36 -12.39
CA SER A 309 1.90 2.13 -12.59
C SER A 309 2.90 2.27 -13.72
N VAL A 310 2.47 2.85 -14.84
CA VAL A 310 3.34 3.16 -15.99
C VAL A 310 4.37 4.23 -15.62
N ALA A 311 3.95 5.28 -14.90
CA ALA A 311 4.85 6.34 -14.42
C ALA A 311 6.00 5.77 -13.56
N THR A 312 5.67 4.85 -12.66
CA THR A 312 6.64 4.16 -11.80
C THR A 312 7.63 3.32 -12.61
N GLU A 313 7.13 2.55 -13.59
CA GLU A 313 7.98 1.75 -14.49
C GLU A 313 8.93 2.62 -15.32
N VAL A 314 8.44 3.72 -15.88
CA VAL A 314 9.27 4.66 -16.64
C VAL A 314 10.33 5.30 -15.74
N ALA A 315 9.92 5.79 -14.56
CA ALA A 315 10.83 6.44 -13.62
C ALA A 315 11.94 5.52 -13.11
N SER A 316 11.64 4.22 -12.94
CA SER A 316 12.62 3.23 -12.49
C SER A 316 13.65 2.87 -13.55
N ARG A 317 13.29 2.94 -14.83
CA ARG A 317 14.15 2.48 -15.95
C ARG A 317 15.02 3.56 -16.56
N LEU A 318 14.53 4.80 -16.65
CA LEU A 318 15.28 5.90 -17.28
C LEU A 318 16.66 6.17 -16.66
N PRO A 319 16.86 6.10 -15.32
CA PRO A 319 18.17 6.27 -14.71
C PRO A 319 19.22 5.25 -15.16
N ALA A 320 18.82 4.01 -15.48
CA ALA A 320 19.74 2.99 -15.99
C ALA A 320 20.34 3.37 -17.37
N TRP A 321 19.70 4.27 -18.10
CA TRP A 321 20.17 4.83 -19.37
C TRP A 321 20.91 6.17 -19.19
N GLY A 322 21.18 6.59 -17.95
CA GLY A 322 21.79 7.85 -17.66
C GLY A 322 20.84 9.07 -17.83
N VAL A 323 19.54 8.82 -17.99
CA VAL A 323 18.51 9.86 -18.12
C VAL A 323 17.91 10.14 -16.74
N GLN A 324 18.17 11.35 -16.23
CA GLN A 324 17.54 11.81 -15.00
C GLN A 324 16.06 12.07 -15.24
N VAL A 325 15.23 11.70 -14.30
CA VAL A 325 13.77 11.88 -14.36
C VAL A 325 13.34 12.86 -13.29
N ARG A 326 12.47 13.78 -13.68
CA ARG A 326 11.80 14.69 -12.76
C ARG A 326 10.30 14.42 -12.81
N ILE A 327 9.71 14.12 -11.66
CA ILE A 327 8.27 13.86 -11.52
C ILE A 327 7.65 15.04 -10.77
N PRO A 328 6.97 15.97 -11.45
CA PRO A 328 6.08 16.94 -10.83
C PRO A 328 4.62 16.45 -10.90
N PRO A 329 3.78 16.74 -9.94
CA PRO A 329 4.12 17.35 -8.66
C PRO A 329 4.96 16.42 -7.80
N GLY A 330 5.68 16.96 -6.83
CA GLY A 330 6.46 16.18 -5.86
C GLY A 330 5.58 15.25 -5.03
N ARG A 331 6.21 14.48 -4.16
CA ARG A 331 5.48 13.63 -3.21
C ARG A 331 4.58 14.48 -2.32
N SER A 332 3.47 13.90 -1.85
CA SER A 332 2.68 14.49 -0.78
C SER A 332 3.51 14.64 0.51
N ALA A 333 3.31 15.72 1.23
CA ALA A 333 3.98 15.92 2.52
C ALA A 333 3.57 14.84 3.56
N ALA A 334 2.42 14.20 3.39
CA ALA A 334 1.98 13.05 4.18
C ALA A 334 2.89 11.82 3.99
N GLU A 335 3.51 11.65 2.82
CA GLU A 335 4.44 10.56 2.51
C GLU A 335 5.87 10.82 3.02
N SER A 336 6.15 12.02 3.49
CA SER A 336 7.44 12.32 4.13
C SER A 336 7.59 11.56 5.46
N SER A 337 8.84 11.36 5.90
CA SER A 337 9.10 10.74 7.20
C SER A 337 8.30 11.41 8.34
N GLY A 338 8.24 12.75 8.36
CA GLY A 338 7.45 13.47 9.36
C GLY A 338 5.94 13.28 9.21
N GLY A 339 5.42 13.19 7.97
CA GLY A 339 4.00 12.92 7.70
C GLY A 339 3.58 11.52 8.14
N VAL A 340 4.42 10.51 7.83
CA VAL A 340 4.23 9.12 8.29
C VAL A 340 4.24 9.04 9.82
N LEU A 341 5.13 9.80 10.48
CA LEU A 341 5.16 9.85 11.94
C LEU A 341 3.87 10.45 12.50
N VAL A 342 3.35 11.54 11.95
CA VAL A 342 2.08 12.15 12.39
C VAL A 342 0.93 11.16 12.26
N ALA A 343 0.85 10.42 11.15
CA ALA A 343 -0.16 9.36 10.95
C ALA A 343 -0.05 8.27 12.02
N ALA A 344 1.15 7.72 12.21
CA ALA A 344 1.39 6.65 13.18
C ALA A 344 1.09 7.07 14.63
N LEU A 345 1.42 8.33 15.00
CA LEU A 345 1.05 8.91 16.29
C LEU A 345 -0.48 9.01 16.45
N GLY A 346 -1.17 9.47 15.42
CA GLY A 346 -2.64 9.58 15.41
C GLY A 346 -3.32 8.22 15.59
N GLU A 347 -2.86 7.22 14.85
CA GLU A 347 -3.37 5.84 14.96
C GLU A 347 -3.11 5.23 16.35
N TRP A 348 -1.91 5.42 16.88
CA TRP A 348 -1.57 4.94 18.23
C TRP A 348 -2.45 5.55 19.32
N LEU A 349 -2.64 6.86 19.29
CA LEU A 349 -3.46 7.56 20.28
C LEU A 349 -4.95 7.24 20.16
N ALA A 350 -5.43 6.88 18.95
CA ALA A 350 -6.84 6.57 18.72
C ALA A 350 -7.21 5.15 19.17
N ASP A 351 -6.39 4.15 18.90
CA ASP A 351 -6.83 2.75 18.91
C ASP A 351 -5.88 1.82 19.69
N ARG A 352 -4.62 2.24 19.94
CA ARG A 352 -3.60 1.40 20.59
C ARG A 352 -3.48 -0.01 19.95
N SER A 353 -3.64 -0.08 18.63
CA SER A 353 -3.51 -1.33 17.92
C SER A 353 -2.06 -1.81 17.83
N CYS A 354 -1.86 -3.11 17.70
CA CYS A 354 -0.55 -3.69 17.44
C CYS A 354 0.07 -3.20 16.14
N ALA A 355 -0.76 -2.92 15.14
CA ALA A 355 -0.33 -2.34 13.87
C ALA A 355 0.25 -0.92 14.06
N ALA A 356 -0.46 -0.06 14.82
CA ALA A 356 -0.02 1.30 15.12
C ALA A 356 1.28 1.30 15.93
N LEU A 357 1.41 0.44 16.95
CA LEU A 357 2.65 0.27 17.69
C LEU A 357 3.79 -0.18 16.78
N GLY A 358 3.52 -1.16 15.92
CA GLY A 358 4.49 -1.66 14.95
C GLY A 358 4.96 -0.58 13.97
N ALA A 359 4.05 0.30 13.51
CA ALA A 359 4.41 1.43 12.66
C ALA A 359 5.31 2.43 13.41
N LEU A 360 4.97 2.76 14.66
CA LEU A 360 5.75 3.67 15.48
C LEU A 360 7.17 3.17 15.74
N VAL A 361 7.33 1.93 16.22
CA VAL A 361 8.66 1.42 16.57
C VAL A 361 9.59 1.23 15.38
N ARG A 362 9.03 1.07 14.16
CA ARG A 362 9.81 1.00 12.92
C ARG A 362 10.19 2.36 12.36
N HIS A 363 9.62 3.44 12.89
CA HIS A 363 9.97 4.77 12.42
C HIS A 363 11.37 5.16 12.95
N PRO A 364 12.34 5.56 12.07
CA PRO A 364 13.74 5.79 12.49
C PRO A 364 13.89 6.80 13.64
N ALA A 365 13.06 7.83 13.67
CA ALA A 365 13.12 8.84 14.73
C ALA A 365 12.65 8.28 16.09
N VAL A 366 11.66 7.38 16.08
CA VAL A 366 11.16 6.71 17.31
C VAL A 366 12.15 5.66 17.77
N GLU A 367 12.72 4.87 16.86
CA GLU A 367 13.80 3.92 17.15
C GLU A 367 14.99 4.62 17.82
N GLY A 368 15.41 5.76 17.28
CA GLY A 368 16.46 6.58 17.89
C GLY A 368 16.12 7.09 19.28
N MET A 369 14.88 7.49 19.53
CA MET A 369 14.39 7.92 20.85
C MET A 369 14.39 6.74 21.84
N LEU A 370 13.88 5.57 21.44
CA LEU A 370 13.87 4.36 22.27
C LEU A 370 15.30 3.90 22.59
N GLY A 371 16.21 3.97 21.62
CA GLY A 371 17.64 3.72 21.82
C GLY A 371 18.27 4.65 22.86
N ALA A 372 17.93 5.94 22.84
CA ALA A 372 18.38 6.91 23.86
C ALA A 372 17.81 6.59 25.25
N CYS A 373 16.66 5.92 25.36
CA CYS A 373 16.10 5.38 26.59
C CYS A 373 16.71 4.02 27.01
N GLY A 374 17.69 3.50 26.26
CA GLY A 374 18.33 2.20 26.51
C GLY A 374 17.57 0.99 25.95
N ILE A 375 16.58 1.19 25.11
CA ILE A 375 15.78 0.14 24.47
C ILE A 375 16.27 -0.05 23.04
N ILE A 376 17.21 -0.99 22.82
CA ILE A 376 17.92 -1.15 21.54
C ILE A 376 17.18 -2.10 20.58
N ASP A 377 16.33 -2.99 21.09
CA ASP A 377 15.69 -4.10 20.36
C ASP A 377 14.15 -3.98 20.32
N ALA A 378 13.64 -2.74 20.35
CA ALA A 378 12.20 -2.46 20.41
C ALA A 378 11.41 -3.15 19.30
N ILE A 379 11.89 -3.10 18.06
CA ILE A 379 11.23 -3.73 16.91
C ILE A 379 11.12 -5.25 17.10
N ALA A 380 12.23 -5.89 17.53
CA ALA A 380 12.25 -7.34 17.74
C ALA A 380 11.30 -7.76 18.88
N ARG A 381 11.29 -7.03 20.00
CA ARG A 381 10.40 -7.30 21.13
C ARG A 381 8.92 -7.18 20.74
N VAL A 382 8.54 -6.08 20.09
CA VAL A 382 7.16 -5.85 19.66
C VAL A 382 6.75 -6.89 18.62
N SER A 383 7.61 -7.16 17.61
CA SER A 383 7.31 -8.15 16.58
C SER A 383 7.16 -9.56 17.15
N ALA A 384 8.02 -9.96 18.10
CA ALA A 384 7.92 -11.27 18.75
C ALA A 384 6.61 -11.42 19.51
N VAL A 385 6.21 -10.41 20.30
CA VAL A 385 4.97 -10.45 21.06
C VAL A 385 3.75 -10.48 20.14
N VAL A 386 3.70 -9.61 19.13
CA VAL A 386 2.57 -9.56 18.19
C VAL A 386 2.42 -10.87 17.44
N SER A 387 3.53 -11.48 17.01
CA SER A 387 3.52 -12.74 16.27
C SER A 387 3.12 -13.93 17.15
N SER A 388 3.61 -14.00 18.38
CA SER A 388 3.36 -15.14 19.27
C SER A 388 2.02 -15.05 19.99
N SER A 389 1.56 -13.83 20.35
CA SER A 389 0.34 -13.65 21.14
C SER A 389 -0.93 -13.53 20.30
N GLY A 390 -0.82 -13.32 18.98
CA GLY A 390 -1.95 -13.05 18.08
C GLY A 390 -2.74 -11.80 18.43
N ALA A 391 -2.18 -10.90 19.24
CA ALA A 391 -2.86 -9.71 19.74
C ALA A 391 -3.24 -8.74 18.62
N VAL A 392 -4.43 -8.18 18.71
CA VAL A 392 -4.91 -7.10 17.83
C VAL A 392 -4.62 -5.74 18.45
N ARG A 393 -4.74 -5.64 19.79
CA ARG A 393 -4.51 -4.42 20.56
C ARG A 393 -3.44 -4.65 21.62
N VAL A 394 -2.74 -3.58 21.94
CA VAL A 394 -1.78 -3.59 23.03
C VAL A 394 -2.52 -3.69 24.37
N ALA A 395 -2.08 -4.60 25.21
CA ALA A 395 -2.67 -4.79 26.54
C ALA A 395 -2.57 -3.53 27.39
N THR A 396 -3.68 -3.16 28.03
CA THR A 396 -3.75 -2.03 28.99
C THR A 396 -3.44 -2.48 30.42
N GLU A 397 -3.52 -3.78 30.68
CA GLU A 397 -3.18 -4.42 31.94
C GLU A 397 -1.92 -5.28 31.77
N ALA A 398 -1.26 -5.61 32.87
CA ALA A 398 -0.07 -6.47 32.86
C ALA A 398 -0.44 -7.91 32.45
N GLU A 399 -0.38 -8.19 31.16
CA GLU A 399 -0.51 -9.53 30.59
C GLU A 399 0.88 -10.18 30.46
N PRO A 400 1.06 -11.45 30.86
CA PRO A 400 2.35 -12.15 30.76
C PRO A 400 2.92 -12.14 29.33
N ALA A 401 2.07 -12.26 28.30
CA ALA A 401 2.44 -12.23 26.90
C ALA A 401 3.12 -10.91 26.48
N TRP A 402 2.80 -9.79 27.15
CA TRP A 402 3.33 -8.47 26.82
C TRP A 402 4.57 -8.07 27.63
N SER A 403 5.01 -8.90 28.60
CA SER A 403 6.08 -8.54 29.57
C SER A 403 7.37 -8.07 28.89
N SER A 404 7.75 -8.65 27.75
CA SER A 404 8.97 -8.28 27.02
C SER A 404 8.84 -6.95 26.26
N ALA A 405 7.63 -6.58 25.81
CA ALA A 405 7.37 -5.34 25.07
C ALA A 405 6.87 -4.20 25.98
N ALA A 406 6.48 -4.47 27.22
CA ALA A 406 5.99 -3.46 28.16
C ALA A 406 6.92 -2.25 28.31
N PRO A 407 8.26 -2.39 28.45
CA PRO A 407 9.15 -1.22 28.53
C PRO A 407 9.10 -0.32 27.29
N VAL A 408 8.82 -0.89 26.11
CA VAL A 408 8.68 -0.13 24.86
C VAL A 408 7.39 0.70 24.90
N VAL A 409 6.29 0.09 25.32
CA VAL A 409 4.98 0.74 25.44
C VAL A 409 5.04 1.85 26.49
N ASP A 410 5.62 1.58 27.65
CA ASP A 410 5.75 2.56 28.74
C ASP A 410 6.60 3.78 28.31
N ALA A 411 7.68 3.56 27.56
CA ALA A 411 8.52 4.63 27.04
C ALA A 411 7.76 5.51 26.04
N ILE A 412 6.99 4.89 25.12
CA ILE A 412 6.16 5.61 24.16
C ILE A 412 5.06 6.39 24.88
N ASP A 413 4.34 5.79 25.80
CA ASP A 413 3.26 6.44 26.55
C ASP A 413 3.78 7.58 27.44
N GLY A 414 4.92 7.40 28.07
CA GLY A 414 5.60 8.44 28.83
C GLY A 414 5.98 9.64 27.96
N TRP A 415 6.53 9.36 26.77
CA TRP A 415 6.89 10.40 25.78
C TRP A 415 5.67 11.15 25.24
N LEU A 416 4.56 10.45 25.00
CA LEU A 416 3.33 11.03 24.45
C LEU A 416 2.38 11.58 25.51
N GLY A 417 2.70 11.47 26.81
CA GLY A 417 1.80 11.83 27.89
C GLY A 417 1.30 13.29 27.88
N GLY A 418 2.07 14.22 27.36
CA GLY A 418 1.64 15.60 27.12
C GLY A 418 0.59 15.70 26.00
N LEU A 419 0.89 15.05 24.88
CA LEU A 419 0.02 15.05 23.70
C LEU A 419 -1.30 14.31 23.95
N SER A 420 -1.26 13.16 24.62
CA SER A 420 -2.47 12.35 24.88
C SER A 420 -3.52 13.06 25.77
N ARG A 421 -3.11 14.01 26.59
CA ARG A 421 -4.00 14.79 27.47
C ARG A 421 -4.41 16.14 26.90
N ALA A 422 -3.77 16.56 25.80
CA ALA A 422 -4.07 17.84 25.17
C ALA A 422 -5.49 17.87 24.59
N CYS A 423 -6.18 18.98 24.78
CA CYS A 423 -7.54 19.22 24.28
C CYS A 423 -7.64 20.64 23.71
N GLY A 424 -8.24 20.76 22.52
CA GLY A 424 -8.24 22.01 21.75
C GLY A 424 -7.03 22.12 20.82
N GLY A 425 -7.23 22.81 19.68
CA GLY A 425 -6.21 22.90 18.62
C GLY A 425 -4.91 23.52 19.07
N ARG A 426 -4.97 24.52 19.95
CA ARG A 426 -3.76 25.17 20.48
C ARG A 426 -2.93 24.25 21.37
N GLU A 427 -3.57 23.50 22.27
CA GLU A 427 -2.85 22.57 23.15
C GLU A 427 -2.33 21.36 22.37
N VAL A 428 -3.15 20.78 21.49
CA VAL A 428 -2.76 19.65 20.65
C VAL A 428 -1.63 20.06 19.70
N GLY A 429 -1.73 21.22 19.05
CA GLY A 429 -0.70 21.73 18.15
C GLY A 429 0.61 22.01 18.89
N GLY A 430 0.54 22.64 20.08
CA GLY A 430 1.71 22.90 20.92
C GLY A 430 2.40 21.61 21.38
N ALA A 431 1.65 20.64 21.88
CA ALA A 431 2.19 19.33 22.29
C ALA A 431 2.76 18.55 21.11
N LEU A 432 2.09 18.57 19.95
CA LEU A 432 2.58 17.92 18.74
C LEU A 432 3.89 18.56 18.25
N ARG A 433 3.99 19.87 18.32
CA ARG A 433 5.22 20.61 17.98
C ARG A 433 6.39 20.22 18.89
N GLU A 434 6.15 20.04 20.18
CA GLU A 434 7.14 19.58 21.12
C GLU A 434 7.60 18.14 20.80
N VAL A 435 6.67 17.23 20.59
CA VAL A 435 6.93 15.83 20.22
C VAL A 435 7.77 15.74 18.95
N LEU A 436 7.36 16.41 17.88
CA LEU A 436 8.05 16.38 16.59
C LEU A 436 9.39 17.14 16.63
N GLY A 437 9.45 18.26 17.32
CA GLY A 437 10.67 19.08 17.48
C GLY A 437 11.80 18.33 18.20
N GLY A 438 11.45 17.39 19.09
CA GLY A 438 12.41 16.50 19.75
C GLY A 438 13.02 15.44 18.82
N LEU A 439 12.29 15.03 17.78
CA LEU A 439 12.63 13.89 16.92
C LEU A 439 13.14 14.26 15.54
N LEU A 440 12.43 15.16 14.84
CA LEU A 440 12.72 15.47 13.44
C LEU A 440 13.99 16.32 13.30
N ARG A 441 14.88 15.87 12.44
CA ARG A 441 16.13 16.55 12.09
C ARG A 441 16.21 16.70 10.57
N PRO A 442 15.60 17.77 10.00
CA PRO A 442 15.62 17.98 8.56
C PRO A 442 17.05 18.11 8.05
N ALA A 443 17.46 17.22 7.17
CA ALA A 443 18.82 17.18 6.62
C ALA A 443 18.87 17.61 5.15
N THR A 444 17.78 17.42 4.41
CA THR A 444 17.70 17.72 2.98
C THR A 444 16.74 18.88 2.70
N PRO A 445 16.79 19.50 1.52
CA PRO A 445 15.80 20.49 1.09
C PRO A 445 14.36 19.93 1.10
N ALA A 446 14.16 18.66 0.78
CA ALA A 446 12.88 17.97 0.83
C ALA A 446 12.38 17.84 2.28
N ASP A 447 13.25 17.45 3.23
CA ASP A 447 12.91 17.40 4.65
C ASP A 447 12.54 18.78 5.21
N MET A 448 13.25 19.81 4.77
CA MET A 448 12.95 21.21 5.15
C MET A 448 11.60 21.66 4.60
N ALA A 449 11.23 21.24 3.39
CA ALA A 449 9.92 21.53 2.81
C ALA A 449 8.82 20.79 3.56
N ALA A 450 9.02 19.50 3.88
CA ALA A 450 8.12 18.71 4.68
C ALA A 450 7.90 19.30 6.09
N ALA A 451 8.98 19.70 6.75
CA ALA A 451 8.91 20.36 8.06
C ALA A 451 8.13 21.68 8.02
N ARG A 452 8.25 22.46 6.93
CA ARG A 452 7.44 23.68 6.72
C ARG A 452 5.96 23.35 6.53
N ALA A 453 5.64 22.32 5.74
CA ALA A 453 4.27 21.87 5.55
C ALA A 453 3.62 21.38 6.86
N ILE A 454 4.36 20.58 7.64
CA ILE A 454 3.91 20.10 8.97
C ILE A 454 3.66 21.29 9.90
N ARG A 455 4.59 22.25 9.94
CA ARG A 455 4.41 23.44 10.77
C ARG A 455 3.19 24.25 10.35
N ALA A 456 2.97 24.45 9.05
CA ALA A 456 1.80 25.19 8.55
C ALA A 456 0.49 24.46 8.92
N ALA A 457 0.45 23.14 8.82
CA ALA A 457 -0.73 22.37 9.23
C ALA A 457 -0.99 22.44 10.74
N ILE A 458 0.06 22.47 11.58
CA ILE A 458 -0.06 22.68 13.02
C ILE A 458 -0.57 24.10 13.32
N GLU A 459 -0.03 25.13 12.65
CA GLU A 459 -0.48 26.52 12.78
C GLU A 459 -1.95 26.68 12.39
N SER A 460 -2.41 25.98 11.36
CA SER A 460 -3.83 25.89 10.98
C SER A 460 -4.68 25.32 12.11
N LEU A 461 -4.23 24.20 12.71
CA LEU A 461 -4.91 23.57 13.84
C LEU A 461 -5.00 24.51 15.06
N GLU A 462 -3.88 25.15 15.42
CA GLU A 462 -3.79 26.09 16.54
C GLU A 462 -4.68 27.34 16.36
N SER A 463 -5.03 27.62 15.12
CA SER A 463 -5.79 28.80 14.74
C SER A 463 -7.26 28.53 14.47
N LEU A 464 -7.80 27.36 14.80
CA LEU A 464 -9.22 27.06 14.63
C LEU A 464 -10.10 28.11 15.32
N PRO A 465 -11.16 28.65 14.66
CA PRO A 465 -11.99 29.68 15.21
C PRO A 465 -13.11 29.11 16.07
N GLY A 466 -13.37 29.77 17.19
CA GLY A 466 -14.59 29.60 18.00
C GLY A 466 -14.88 28.14 18.34
N ARG A 467 -16.11 27.70 18.03
CA ARG A 467 -16.57 26.35 18.35
C ARG A 467 -15.87 25.21 17.56
N LEU A 468 -15.15 25.51 16.47
CA LEU A 468 -14.39 24.50 15.78
C LEU A 468 -13.19 23.99 16.60
N ASP A 469 -12.79 24.75 17.62
CA ASP A 469 -11.72 24.33 18.56
C ASP A 469 -12.29 23.49 19.74
N ASP A 470 -13.61 23.55 20.00
CA ASP A 470 -14.22 22.91 21.16
C ASP A 470 -14.09 21.38 21.10
N GLY A 471 -13.61 20.78 22.18
CA GLY A 471 -13.55 19.32 22.36
C GLY A 471 -12.59 18.56 21.44
N LEU A 472 -11.71 19.25 20.72
CA LEU A 472 -10.76 18.61 19.82
C LEU A 472 -9.74 17.78 20.58
N ALA A 473 -9.85 16.46 20.48
CA ALA A 473 -8.89 15.52 21.07
C ALA A 473 -7.65 15.33 20.19
N ALA A 474 -6.53 14.91 20.79
CA ALA A 474 -5.29 14.72 20.08
C ALA A 474 -5.37 13.77 18.87
N PRO A 475 -6.02 12.58 18.94
CA PRO A 475 -6.13 11.70 17.76
C PRO A 475 -6.80 12.38 16.57
N GLU A 476 -7.83 13.14 16.82
CA GLU A 476 -8.54 13.90 15.78
C GLU A 476 -7.68 15.04 15.24
N GLY A 477 -7.02 15.80 16.12
CA GLY A 477 -6.10 16.87 15.72
C GLY A 477 -4.98 16.37 14.81
N LEU A 478 -4.40 15.19 15.11
CA LEU A 478 -3.37 14.59 14.28
C LEU A 478 -3.91 14.15 12.91
N ARG A 479 -5.14 13.60 12.87
CA ARG A 479 -5.79 13.26 11.59
C ARG A 479 -6.04 14.49 10.72
N LEU A 480 -6.48 15.60 11.34
CA LEU A 480 -6.66 16.87 10.62
C LEU A 480 -5.34 17.38 10.05
N VAL A 481 -4.25 17.34 10.84
CA VAL A 481 -2.92 17.72 10.39
C VAL A 481 -2.47 16.80 9.24
N HIS A 482 -2.58 15.47 9.38
CA HIS A 482 -2.21 14.52 8.34
C HIS A 482 -3.03 14.71 7.06
N GLY A 483 -4.34 14.98 7.17
CA GLY A 483 -5.20 15.31 6.03
C GLY A 483 -4.76 16.57 5.28
N ALA A 484 -4.30 17.59 5.99
CA ALA A 484 -3.72 18.78 5.37
C ALA A 484 -2.39 18.47 4.66
N LEU A 485 -1.56 17.60 5.25
CA LEU A 485 -0.31 17.15 4.64
C LEU A 485 -0.54 16.34 3.36
N ALA A 486 -1.64 15.60 3.28
CA ALA A 486 -1.98 14.82 2.08
C ALA A 486 -2.21 15.70 0.84
N THR A 487 -2.62 16.94 1.03
CA THR A 487 -2.83 17.93 -0.04
C THR A 487 -1.65 18.87 -0.26
N ALA A 488 -0.66 18.85 0.61
CA ALA A 488 0.54 19.68 0.51
C ALA A 488 1.61 18.98 -0.32
N GLU A 489 1.96 19.55 -1.47
CA GLU A 489 2.97 19.01 -2.36
C GLU A 489 4.38 19.44 -1.92
N LEU A 490 5.30 18.50 -1.87
CA LEU A 490 6.73 18.74 -1.68
C LEU A 490 7.39 19.03 -3.03
N PRO A 491 8.46 19.83 -3.06
CA PRO A 491 9.24 20.01 -4.28
C PRO A 491 9.70 18.66 -4.85
N ALA A 492 9.60 18.51 -6.17
CA ALA A 492 10.10 17.32 -6.85
C ALA A 492 11.59 17.11 -6.55
N GLU A 493 11.96 15.88 -6.24
CA GLU A 493 13.35 15.47 -6.10
C GLU A 493 14.01 15.39 -7.49
N GLY A 494 15.26 15.80 -7.62
CA GLY A 494 16.04 15.77 -8.86
C GLY A 494 16.56 17.13 -9.29
N GLY A 495 17.62 17.11 -10.13
CA GLY A 495 18.19 18.31 -10.72
C GLY A 495 17.27 18.96 -11.76
N THR A 496 17.62 20.16 -12.20
CA THR A 496 16.90 20.90 -13.27
C THR A 496 17.05 20.27 -14.64
N ASP A 497 17.94 19.30 -14.81
CA ASP A 497 18.41 18.79 -16.11
C ASP A 497 17.75 17.43 -16.52
N GLY A 498 16.73 16.97 -15.78
CA GLY A 498 16.02 15.72 -16.06
C GLY A 498 14.91 15.84 -17.09
N VAL A 499 14.58 14.72 -17.75
CA VAL A 499 13.36 14.61 -18.56
C VAL A 499 12.15 14.64 -17.61
N GLU A 500 11.16 15.44 -17.96
CA GLU A 500 9.98 15.63 -17.12
C GLU A 500 8.91 14.57 -17.40
N LEU A 501 8.49 13.90 -16.35
CA LEU A 501 7.38 12.94 -16.36
C LEU A 501 6.13 13.65 -15.82
N MET A 502 5.06 13.72 -16.58
CA MET A 502 3.90 14.55 -16.27
C MET A 502 2.57 13.85 -16.46
N GLY A 503 1.48 14.48 -16.00
CA GLY A 503 0.11 14.06 -16.25
C GLY A 503 -0.41 14.48 -17.63
N TRP A 504 -1.58 13.96 -18.01
CA TRP A 504 -2.24 14.27 -19.28
C TRP A 504 -2.49 15.76 -19.52
N LEU A 505 -3.06 16.45 -18.53
CA LEU A 505 -3.44 17.86 -18.67
C LEU A 505 -2.21 18.77 -18.78
N GLU A 506 -1.11 18.40 -18.16
CA GLU A 506 0.15 19.13 -18.25
C GLU A 506 0.82 18.95 -19.60
N ALA A 507 0.68 17.77 -20.23
CA ALA A 507 1.17 17.54 -21.58
C ALA A 507 0.56 18.53 -22.60
N GLY A 508 -0.70 18.91 -22.40
CA GLY A 508 -1.39 19.88 -23.24
C GLY A 508 -0.77 21.28 -23.32
N ILE A 509 0.04 21.62 -22.33
CA ILE A 509 0.69 22.94 -22.20
C ILE A 509 2.22 22.88 -22.22
N ASP A 510 2.78 21.70 -22.38
CA ASP A 510 4.21 21.47 -22.39
C ASP A 510 4.88 22.06 -23.64
N ASP A 511 6.06 22.64 -23.45
CA ASP A 511 6.81 23.34 -24.51
C ASP A 511 7.74 22.40 -25.31
N ALA A 512 8.04 21.19 -24.82
CA ALA A 512 8.95 20.26 -25.48
C ALA A 512 8.44 19.84 -26.86
N PRO A 513 9.27 19.89 -27.91
CA PRO A 513 8.87 19.49 -29.26
C PRO A 513 8.67 17.99 -29.43
N HIS A 514 9.28 17.16 -28.60
CA HIS A 514 9.18 15.71 -28.61
C HIS A 514 8.34 15.23 -27.43
N LEU A 515 7.24 14.51 -27.70
CA LEU A 515 6.32 14.07 -26.67
C LEU A 515 6.02 12.57 -26.81
N VAL A 516 6.15 11.84 -25.71
CA VAL A 516 5.69 10.47 -25.58
C VAL A 516 4.52 10.43 -24.58
N LEU A 517 3.38 9.96 -25.05
CA LEU A 517 2.15 9.80 -24.26
C LEU A 517 1.89 8.32 -24.05
N THR A 518 1.86 7.88 -22.82
CA THR A 518 1.47 6.51 -22.42
C THR A 518 0.03 6.48 -21.95
N SER A 519 -0.48 5.28 -21.70
CA SER A 519 -1.81 5.05 -21.10
C SER A 519 -2.94 5.69 -21.91
N MET A 520 -2.81 5.67 -23.26
CA MET A 520 -3.86 6.09 -24.17
C MET A 520 -5.01 5.08 -24.20
N ASN A 521 -5.63 4.91 -23.03
CA ASN A 521 -6.64 3.90 -22.77
C ASN A 521 -7.95 4.53 -22.31
N GLU A 522 -9.05 3.85 -22.66
CA GLU A 522 -10.40 4.21 -22.21
C GLU A 522 -10.49 4.15 -20.69
N GLY A 523 -11.02 5.20 -20.09
CA GLY A 523 -11.11 5.35 -18.64
C GLY A 523 -9.90 6.07 -18.00
N ILE A 524 -8.80 6.24 -18.75
CA ILE A 524 -7.62 7.03 -18.33
C ILE A 524 -7.56 8.31 -19.17
N VAL A 525 -7.50 8.19 -20.49
CA VAL A 525 -7.55 9.31 -21.44
C VAL A 525 -8.51 8.95 -22.58
N PRO A 526 -9.75 9.47 -22.58
CA PRO A 526 -10.35 10.31 -21.55
C PRO A 526 -10.71 9.55 -20.26
N GLU A 527 -10.74 10.27 -19.16
CA GLU A 527 -11.20 9.75 -17.87
C GLU A 527 -12.65 9.26 -17.96
N GLY A 528 -12.95 8.11 -17.35
CA GLY A 528 -14.23 7.45 -17.40
C GLY A 528 -15.40 8.26 -16.82
N ALA A 529 -16.62 7.73 -16.98
CA ALA A 529 -17.81 8.27 -16.35
C ALA A 529 -17.72 8.20 -14.83
N SER A 530 -18.33 9.17 -14.13
CA SER A 530 -18.39 9.14 -12.67
C SER A 530 -19.21 7.94 -12.18
N THR A 531 -18.64 7.15 -11.32
CA THR A 531 -19.30 6.03 -10.61
C THR A 531 -19.91 6.47 -9.27
N ASP A 532 -19.94 7.79 -8.99
CA ASP A 532 -20.52 8.32 -7.75
C ASP A 532 -22.02 8.01 -7.71
N PRO A 533 -22.50 7.22 -6.73
CA PRO A 533 -23.90 6.84 -6.65
C PRO A 533 -24.82 8.03 -6.34
N TRP A 534 -24.32 9.10 -5.74
CA TRP A 534 -25.10 10.29 -5.45
C TRP A 534 -25.32 11.19 -6.67
N LEU A 535 -24.25 11.34 -7.49
CA LEU A 535 -24.30 12.14 -8.71
C LEU A 535 -23.69 11.34 -9.89
N PRO A 536 -24.48 10.46 -10.50
CA PRO A 536 -24.08 9.79 -11.73
C PRO A 536 -23.88 10.80 -12.85
N ASP A 537 -23.12 10.42 -13.87
CA ASP A 537 -22.66 11.31 -14.94
C ASP A 537 -23.81 12.03 -15.65
N SER A 538 -24.97 11.37 -15.80
CA SER A 538 -26.18 11.96 -16.40
C SER A 538 -26.78 13.10 -15.55
N ALA A 539 -26.69 13.04 -14.23
CA ALA A 539 -27.10 14.12 -13.33
C ALA A 539 -26.08 15.26 -13.37
N ARG A 540 -24.78 14.95 -13.38
CA ARG A 540 -23.69 15.93 -13.50
C ARG A 540 -23.83 16.77 -14.76
N GLU A 541 -24.14 16.13 -15.90
CA GLU A 541 -24.35 16.81 -17.18
C GLU A 541 -25.49 17.83 -17.11
N ARG A 542 -26.65 17.43 -16.56
CA ARG A 542 -27.82 18.33 -16.42
C ARG A 542 -27.58 19.49 -15.47
N LEU A 543 -26.74 19.30 -14.46
CA LEU A 543 -26.32 20.32 -13.49
C LEU A 543 -25.18 21.22 -14.02
N GLY A 544 -24.67 20.98 -15.22
CA GLY A 544 -23.54 21.74 -15.77
C GLY A 544 -22.21 21.42 -15.10
N MET A 545 -22.13 20.33 -14.35
CA MET A 545 -20.92 19.87 -13.69
C MET A 545 -19.96 19.18 -14.68
N SER A 546 -18.73 18.95 -14.25
CA SER A 546 -17.79 18.11 -15.01
C SER A 546 -18.36 16.69 -15.16
N CYS A 547 -18.50 16.24 -16.42
CA CYS A 547 -19.01 14.92 -16.81
C CYS A 547 -18.14 14.30 -17.88
N ALA A 548 -18.32 13.02 -18.20
CA ALA A 548 -17.52 12.30 -19.20
C ALA A 548 -17.57 12.99 -20.58
N ARG A 549 -18.71 13.56 -20.95
CA ARG A 549 -18.88 14.31 -22.20
C ARG A 549 -17.95 15.53 -22.26
N ARG A 550 -17.94 16.35 -21.24
CA ARG A 550 -17.07 17.53 -21.14
C ARG A 550 -15.59 17.14 -21.12
N ARG A 551 -15.23 16.14 -20.31
CA ARG A 551 -13.86 15.63 -20.24
C ARG A 551 -13.39 15.11 -21.58
N ARG A 552 -14.22 14.32 -22.29
CA ARG A 552 -13.91 13.86 -23.64
C ARG A 552 -13.67 15.01 -24.63
N ALA A 553 -14.51 16.03 -24.61
CA ALA A 553 -14.37 17.19 -25.51
C ALA A 553 -13.07 17.96 -25.20
N ARG A 554 -12.80 18.20 -23.92
CA ARG A 554 -11.54 18.80 -23.45
C ARG A 554 -10.33 18.00 -23.94
N ASP A 555 -10.36 16.68 -23.73
CA ASP A 555 -9.22 15.81 -24.03
C ASP A 555 -9.04 15.64 -25.55
N ALA A 556 -10.13 15.65 -26.34
CA ALA A 556 -10.09 15.69 -27.76
C ALA A 556 -9.46 17.01 -28.29
N TRP A 557 -9.82 18.13 -27.69
CA TRP A 557 -9.23 19.45 -28.02
C TRP A 557 -7.74 19.48 -27.67
N ILE A 558 -7.33 18.95 -26.53
CA ILE A 558 -5.93 18.83 -26.14
C ILE A 558 -5.14 17.97 -27.12
N LEU A 559 -5.65 16.75 -27.43
CA LEU A 559 -4.98 15.84 -28.37
C LEU A 559 -4.83 16.46 -29.75
N HIS A 560 -5.91 17.11 -30.27
CA HIS A 560 -5.85 17.84 -31.53
C HIS A 560 -4.72 18.87 -31.56
N GLY A 561 -4.63 19.69 -30.50
CA GLY A 561 -3.57 20.68 -30.37
C GLY A 561 -2.17 20.07 -30.27
N LEU A 562 -2.02 18.94 -29.57
CA LEU A 562 -0.72 18.24 -29.43
C LEU A 562 -0.26 17.66 -30.77
N VAL A 563 -1.14 16.98 -31.50
CA VAL A 563 -0.83 16.40 -32.82
C VAL A 563 -0.42 17.48 -33.83
N ALA A 564 -1.06 18.65 -33.78
CA ALA A 564 -0.75 19.76 -34.68
C ALA A 564 0.58 20.46 -34.36
N ARG A 565 0.96 20.56 -33.06
CA ARG A 565 2.09 21.38 -32.59
C ARG A 565 3.40 20.64 -32.42
N LYS A 566 3.37 19.36 -32.01
CA LYS A 566 4.58 18.64 -31.65
C LYS A 566 5.37 18.20 -32.89
N ARG A 567 6.68 18.36 -32.85
CA ARG A 567 7.60 17.93 -33.90
C ARG A 567 7.62 16.40 -34.03
N SER A 568 7.56 15.70 -32.92
CA SER A 568 7.28 14.28 -32.89
C SER A 568 6.38 13.93 -31.70
N ILE A 569 5.48 13.01 -31.94
CA ILE A 569 4.58 12.49 -30.91
C ILE A 569 4.55 10.96 -31.00
N ARG A 570 4.53 10.28 -29.86
CA ARG A 570 4.29 8.85 -29.75
C ARG A 570 3.15 8.62 -28.78
N LEU A 571 2.15 7.86 -29.21
CA LEU A 571 0.95 7.53 -28.43
C LEU A 571 0.99 6.03 -28.11
N VAL A 572 0.99 5.67 -26.83
CA VAL A 572 1.11 4.27 -26.39
C VAL A 572 -0.16 3.87 -25.66
N ALA A 573 -0.81 2.80 -26.10
CA ALA A 573 -1.95 2.18 -25.42
C ALA A 573 -1.53 0.85 -24.80
N GLY A 574 -1.94 0.59 -23.54
CA GLY A 574 -1.75 -0.70 -22.88
C GLY A 574 -2.90 -1.66 -23.12
N ARG A 575 -2.65 -2.98 -23.00
CA ARG A 575 -3.68 -4.03 -23.09
C ARG A 575 -4.18 -4.49 -21.72
N VAL A 576 -3.30 -4.46 -20.72
CA VAL A 576 -3.66 -4.86 -19.35
C VAL A 576 -3.13 -3.85 -18.33
N THR A 577 -3.82 -3.77 -17.19
CA THR A 577 -3.37 -3.04 -16.00
C THR A 577 -2.20 -3.75 -15.32
N ALA A 578 -1.66 -3.18 -14.26
CA ALA A 578 -0.65 -3.84 -13.42
C ALA A 578 -1.16 -5.16 -12.80
N ASP A 579 -2.45 -5.24 -12.52
CA ASP A 579 -3.12 -6.43 -11.95
C ASP A 579 -3.58 -7.43 -13.01
N GLY A 580 -3.28 -7.17 -14.30
CA GLY A 580 -3.65 -8.06 -15.41
C GLY A 580 -5.07 -7.87 -15.95
N GLU A 581 -5.81 -6.86 -15.50
CA GLU A 581 -7.16 -6.57 -15.99
C GLU A 581 -7.11 -6.00 -17.42
N PRO A 582 -7.99 -6.46 -18.32
CA PRO A 582 -7.99 -6.01 -19.72
C PRO A 582 -8.34 -4.53 -19.88
N MET A 583 -7.59 -3.82 -20.69
CA MET A 583 -7.81 -2.41 -21.03
C MET A 583 -8.21 -2.23 -22.48
N ARG A 584 -9.03 -1.23 -22.75
CA ARG A 584 -9.40 -0.84 -24.13
C ARG A 584 -8.57 0.36 -24.56
N PRO A 585 -8.15 0.43 -25.83
CA PRO A 585 -7.57 1.65 -26.40
C PRO A 585 -8.52 2.85 -26.27
N SER A 586 -7.95 4.04 -26.09
CA SER A 586 -8.71 5.28 -26.02
C SER A 586 -9.59 5.49 -27.26
N ARG A 587 -10.84 5.88 -27.05
CA ARG A 587 -11.74 6.29 -28.13
C ARG A 587 -11.22 7.49 -28.91
N LEU A 588 -10.33 8.30 -28.33
CA LEU A 588 -9.69 9.42 -29.03
C LEU A 588 -8.79 8.94 -30.18
N LEU A 589 -8.18 7.76 -30.05
CA LEU A 589 -7.42 7.13 -31.13
C LEU A 589 -8.30 6.62 -32.27
N LEU A 590 -9.59 6.40 -32.03
CA LEU A 590 -10.56 5.89 -32.98
C LEU A 590 -11.30 7.03 -33.73
N GLY A 591 -10.88 8.28 -33.52
CA GLY A 591 -11.49 9.46 -34.16
C GLY A 591 -11.24 9.59 -35.67
N CYS A 592 -11.38 8.51 -36.44
CA CYS A 592 -11.32 8.45 -37.90
C CYS A 592 -12.51 7.66 -38.44
N SER A 593 -12.74 7.68 -39.76
CA SER A 593 -13.92 7.08 -40.36
C SER A 593 -13.59 6.12 -41.48
N GLY A 594 -14.57 5.28 -41.88
CA GLY A 594 -14.48 4.37 -43.00
C GLY A 594 -13.39 3.31 -42.88
N ASP A 595 -12.68 3.04 -43.98
CA ASP A 595 -11.64 2.00 -44.04
C ASP A 595 -10.47 2.27 -43.08
N ALA A 596 -10.17 3.53 -42.80
CA ALA A 596 -9.13 3.92 -41.87
C ALA A 596 -9.45 3.49 -40.43
N LEU A 597 -10.72 3.59 -40.03
CA LEU A 597 -11.17 3.11 -38.72
C LEU A 597 -11.05 1.57 -38.61
N ALA A 598 -11.50 0.85 -39.69
CA ALA A 598 -11.41 -0.61 -39.69
C ALA A 598 -9.95 -1.10 -39.62
N ALA A 599 -9.05 -0.49 -40.40
CA ALA A 599 -7.63 -0.81 -40.40
C ALA A 599 -7.00 -0.53 -39.03
N ARG A 600 -7.34 0.59 -38.39
CA ARG A 600 -6.84 0.96 -37.08
C ARG A 600 -7.35 0.04 -35.98
N VAL A 601 -8.63 -0.34 -35.99
CA VAL A 601 -9.20 -1.29 -35.01
C VAL A 601 -8.49 -2.64 -35.11
N LEU A 602 -8.30 -3.15 -36.33
CA LEU A 602 -7.57 -4.41 -36.57
C LEU A 602 -6.14 -4.32 -35.98
N ARG A 603 -5.42 -3.24 -36.29
CA ARG A 603 -4.07 -3.03 -35.80
C ARG A 603 -3.99 -2.95 -34.24
N LEU A 604 -4.96 -2.27 -33.62
CA LEU A 604 -5.04 -2.18 -32.16
C LEU A 604 -5.44 -3.51 -31.53
N ALA A 605 -6.14 -4.39 -32.26
CA ALA A 605 -6.53 -5.71 -31.84
C ALA A 605 -5.45 -6.78 -32.09
N ASP A 606 -4.60 -6.59 -33.09
CA ASP A 606 -3.52 -7.53 -33.40
C ASP A 606 -2.60 -7.71 -32.19
N GLU A 607 -2.14 -8.94 -32.00
CA GLU A 607 -1.15 -9.20 -30.94
C GLU A 607 0.09 -8.34 -31.20
N PRO A 608 0.62 -7.64 -30.18
CA PRO A 608 1.88 -6.97 -30.33
C PRO A 608 2.90 -8.03 -30.71
N GLY A 609 3.56 -7.85 -31.85
CA GLY A 609 4.70 -8.68 -32.20
C GLY A 609 5.67 -8.68 -31.01
N PRO A 610 6.44 -9.73 -30.79
CA PRO A 610 7.41 -9.75 -29.71
C PRO A 610 8.18 -8.44 -29.79
N SER A 611 8.04 -7.60 -28.78
CA SER A 611 8.81 -6.35 -28.69
C SER A 611 10.26 -6.70 -28.93
N ALA A 612 10.84 -6.23 -30.03
CA ALA A 612 12.24 -6.46 -30.36
C ALA A 612 13.17 -5.89 -29.29
N ALA A 613 12.65 -5.01 -28.48
CA ALA A 613 13.19 -4.59 -27.19
C ALA A 613 12.75 -5.54 -26.06
N ARG A 614 12.98 -6.85 -26.21
CA ARG A 614 13.31 -7.60 -24.99
C ARG A 614 14.55 -6.93 -24.44
N TRP A 615 14.33 -6.11 -23.47
CA TRP A 615 15.38 -5.63 -22.60
C TRP A 615 16.13 -6.84 -22.10
N SER A 616 17.18 -7.24 -22.81
CA SER A 616 18.30 -7.81 -22.15
C SER A 616 18.96 -6.63 -21.41
N ALA A 617 18.43 -6.23 -20.26
CA ALA A 617 19.36 -5.97 -19.18
C ALA A 617 20.32 -7.12 -19.30
N SER A 618 21.60 -6.86 -19.63
CA SER A 618 22.62 -7.90 -19.68
C SER A 618 22.38 -8.71 -18.43
N ALA A 619 21.77 -9.90 -18.59
CA ALA A 619 21.68 -10.81 -17.47
C ALA A 619 23.10 -10.89 -16.99
N PRO A 620 23.39 -10.64 -15.70
CA PRO A 620 24.76 -10.74 -15.19
C PRO A 620 25.30 -12.00 -15.79
N ALA A 621 26.45 -11.91 -16.44
CA ALA A 621 26.98 -12.96 -17.29
C ALA A 621 26.82 -14.28 -16.54
N GLU A 622 26.19 -15.28 -17.20
CA GLU A 622 25.93 -16.58 -16.60
C GLU A 622 27.15 -17.00 -15.82
N GLY A 623 27.03 -17.16 -14.50
CA GLY A 623 28.15 -17.57 -13.64
C GLY A 623 28.61 -16.55 -12.59
N GLN A 624 28.22 -15.24 -12.63
CA GLN A 624 28.68 -14.27 -11.62
C GLN A 624 27.91 -14.32 -10.29
N PHE A 625 26.80 -15.04 -10.21
CA PHE A 625 25.97 -15.19 -9.01
C PHE A 625 25.61 -16.65 -8.69
N ALA A 626 26.39 -17.63 -9.11
CA ALA A 626 26.29 -18.93 -8.47
C ALA A 626 26.98 -18.80 -7.09
N PRO A 627 26.27 -18.65 -5.97
CA PRO A 627 26.91 -18.73 -4.68
C PRO A 627 27.46 -20.14 -4.60
N SER A 628 28.77 -20.28 -4.33
CA SER A 628 29.29 -21.54 -3.85
C SER A 628 28.50 -21.88 -2.59
N ILE A 629 27.49 -22.75 -2.72
CA ILE A 629 26.62 -23.18 -1.62
C ILE A 629 27.44 -23.93 -0.56
N VAL A 630 28.64 -24.29 -0.90
CA VAL A 630 29.61 -24.96 -0.01
C VAL A 630 30.90 -24.14 0.04
N PRO A 631 31.08 -23.25 1.02
CA PRO A 631 32.39 -22.66 1.26
C PRO A 631 33.33 -23.73 1.76
N GLU A 632 34.49 -23.83 1.13
CA GLU A 632 35.61 -24.61 1.67
C GLU A 632 35.91 -24.16 3.11
N GLY A 633 35.92 -25.09 4.07
CA GLY A 633 36.23 -24.82 5.48
C GLY A 633 35.06 -24.61 6.40
N ALA A 634 33.81 -24.95 6.07
CA ALA A 634 32.69 -24.86 6.99
C ALA A 634 32.76 -25.88 8.12
N SER A 635 32.52 -25.41 9.33
CA SER A 635 32.56 -26.18 10.59
C SER A 635 31.77 -27.48 10.52
N ALA A 636 32.33 -28.56 11.05
CA ALA A 636 31.70 -29.88 11.12
C ALA A 636 30.34 -29.78 11.84
N VAL A 637 29.33 -30.41 11.26
CA VAL A 637 28.00 -30.54 11.89
C VAL A 637 28.15 -31.44 13.11
N GLY A 638 28.10 -30.88 14.33
CA GLY A 638 28.30 -31.62 15.58
C GLY A 638 27.07 -32.38 16.10
N THR A 639 25.87 -32.03 15.60
CA THR A 639 24.59 -32.62 16.08
C THR A 639 23.64 -32.80 14.91
N ILE A 640 22.70 -33.74 15.01
CA ILE A 640 21.54 -33.88 14.14
C ILE A 640 20.30 -34.19 14.98
N SER A 641 19.17 -33.56 14.71
CA SER A 641 17.91 -33.86 15.37
C SER A 641 17.24 -35.09 14.75
N VAL A 642 16.40 -35.79 15.51
CA VAL A 642 15.61 -36.91 14.99
C VAL A 642 14.78 -36.52 13.75
N THR A 643 14.27 -35.28 13.71
CA THR A 643 13.57 -34.73 12.56
C THR A 643 14.48 -34.28 11.41
N GLY A 644 15.75 -34.04 11.68
CA GLY A 644 16.72 -33.61 10.68
C GLY A 644 17.04 -34.70 9.63
N PHE A 645 16.75 -35.97 9.95
CA PHE A 645 16.86 -37.06 8.96
C PHE A 645 15.81 -36.96 7.85
N ARG A 646 14.65 -36.42 8.13
CA ARG A 646 13.64 -36.13 7.13
C ARG A 646 14.14 -35.08 6.12
N ASP A 647 14.81 -34.04 6.62
CA ASP A 647 15.45 -33.04 5.75
C ASP A 647 16.50 -33.68 4.84
N TRP A 648 17.28 -34.64 5.38
CA TRP A 648 18.28 -35.40 4.61
C TRP A 648 17.66 -36.22 3.47
N PHE A 649 16.58 -36.94 3.76
CA PHE A 649 15.87 -37.71 2.73
C PHE A 649 15.18 -36.85 1.70
N GLU A 650 14.87 -35.63 2.03
CA GLU A 650 14.31 -34.67 1.10
C GLU A 650 15.44 -34.10 0.21
N SER A 651 16.51 -33.61 0.79
CA SER A 651 17.76 -33.23 0.14
C SER A 651 18.89 -33.10 1.16
N PRO A 652 20.04 -33.76 0.95
CA PRO A 652 21.23 -33.59 1.79
C PRO A 652 21.66 -32.11 1.92
N ALA A 653 21.52 -31.34 0.84
CA ALA A 653 21.85 -29.92 0.83
C ALA A 653 20.96 -29.10 1.79
N LEU A 654 19.71 -29.52 2.04
CA LEU A 654 18.81 -28.86 2.97
C LEU A 654 19.33 -28.93 4.41
N VAL A 655 19.89 -30.07 4.83
CA VAL A 655 20.54 -30.24 6.15
C VAL A 655 21.70 -29.28 6.30
N ARG A 656 22.45 -29.06 5.23
CA ARG A 656 23.58 -28.13 5.20
C ARG A 656 23.12 -26.69 5.34
N LEU A 657 22.11 -26.27 4.53
CA LEU A 657 21.59 -24.91 4.51
C LEU A 657 20.96 -24.52 5.86
N LYS A 658 20.12 -25.37 6.44
CA LYS A 658 19.47 -25.11 7.74
C LYS A 658 20.47 -24.96 8.91
N ARG A 659 21.70 -25.43 8.76
CA ARG A 659 22.71 -25.46 9.80
C ARG A 659 23.88 -24.52 9.61
N ASP A 660 23.91 -23.79 8.49
CA ASP A 660 24.93 -22.78 8.29
C ASP A 660 24.65 -21.59 9.22
N PRO A 661 25.50 -21.30 10.21
CA PRO A 661 25.26 -20.22 11.18
C PRO A 661 25.24 -18.82 10.54
N ARG A 662 25.68 -18.72 9.29
CA ARG A 662 25.66 -17.48 8.52
C ARG A 662 24.33 -17.26 7.79
N LEU A 663 23.54 -18.32 7.61
CA LEU A 663 22.23 -18.27 7.03
C LEU A 663 21.21 -18.24 8.18
N ARG A 664 20.65 -17.06 8.46
CA ARG A 664 19.48 -16.94 9.32
C ARG A 664 18.26 -16.84 8.40
N LEU A 665 17.39 -17.82 8.50
CA LEU A 665 16.04 -17.66 7.98
C LEU A 665 15.34 -16.65 8.89
N GLU A 666 15.10 -15.46 8.37
CA GLU A 666 13.95 -14.70 8.84
C GLU A 666 12.74 -15.42 8.25
N GLU A 667 12.12 -16.28 9.05
CA GLU A 667 10.75 -16.66 8.73
C GLU A 667 9.98 -15.35 8.63
N PRO A 668 9.36 -15.03 7.47
CA PRO A 668 8.48 -13.89 7.42
C PRO A 668 7.47 -14.16 8.53
N SER A 669 7.52 -13.36 9.58
CA SER A 669 6.48 -13.30 10.59
C SER A 669 5.23 -12.89 9.82
N ALA A 670 4.58 -13.87 9.22
CA ALA A 670 3.23 -13.71 8.80
C ALA A 670 2.48 -13.43 10.09
N ALA A 671 2.25 -12.17 10.37
CA ALA A 671 1.15 -11.76 11.21
C ALA A 671 -0.11 -12.20 10.44
N GLY A 672 -0.26 -13.52 10.29
CA GLY A 672 -1.38 -14.17 9.68
C GLY A 672 -2.62 -13.82 10.49
N ASP A 673 -3.75 -13.75 9.83
CA ASP A 673 -5.02 -13.56 10.53
C ASP A 673 -5.37 -14.79 11.37
N GLU A 674 -4.61 -15.90 11.24
CA GLU A 674 -4.77 -17.18 11.92
C GLU A 674 -3.41 -17.82 12.27
N LEU A 675 -3.41 -18.80 13.16
CA LEU A 675 -2.24 -19.64 13.41
C LEU A 675 -1.95 -20.51 12.18
N ASP A 676 -0.69 -20.55 11.81
CA ASP A 676 -0.23 -21.52 10.82
C ASP A 676 -0.31 -22.96 11.38
N PRO A 677 -0.21 -24.00 10.55
CA PRO A 677 -0.31 -25.39 11.02
C PRO A 677 0.72 -25.75 12.10
N MET A 678 1.90 -25.12 12.08
CA MET A 678 2.96 -25.35 13.08
C MET A 678 2.60 -24.68 14.42
N GLY A 679 2.14 -23.44 14.41
CA GLY A 679 1.68 -22.70 15.58
C GLY A 679 0.48 -23.38 16.26
N PHE A 680 -0.48 -23.86 15.44
CA PHE A 680 -1.61 -24.64 15.93
C PHE A 680 -1.14 -25.95 16.60
N GLY A 681 -0.20 -26.67 15.98
CA GLY A 681 0.39 -27.88 16.54
C GLY A 681 1.08 -27.60 17.88
N SER A 682 1.90 -26.55 17.93
CA SER A 682 2.65 -26.14 19.13
C SER A 682 1.71 -25.78 20.28
N LEU A 683 0.57 -25.14 20.03
CA LEU A 683 -0.43 -24.82 21.04
C LEU A 683 -1.05 -26.09 21.64
N VAL A 684 -1.42 -27.07 20.81
CA VAL A 684 -1.98 -28.33 21.28
C VAL A 684 -0.92 -29.15 22.05
N HIS A 685 0.33 -29.20 21.57
CA HIS A 685 1.43 -29.86 22.26
C HIS A 685 1.69 -29.25 23.65
N ALA A 686 1.73 -27.92 23.76
CA ALA A 686 1.92 -27.25 25.03
C ALA A 686 0.79 -27.55 26.05
N ALA A 687 -0.47 -27.65 25.57
CA ALA A 687 -1.59 -28.04 26.43
C ALA A 687 -1.45 -29.50 26.91
N LEU A 688 -1.03 -30.41 26.03
CA LEU A 688 -0.81 -31.82 26.36
C LEU A 688 0.40 -32.02 27.24
N GLU A 689 1.46 -31.23 27.07
CA GLU A 689 2.61 -31.17 28.01
C GLU A 689 2.16 -30.78 29.39
N ARG A 690 1.42 -29.66 29.50
CA ARG A 690 0.96 -29.13 30.80
C ARG A 690 0.07 -30.13 31.53
N TRP A 691 -0.90 -30.71 30.80
CA TRP A 691 -1.75 -31.78 31.33
C TRP A 691 -0.91 -33.01 31.74
N GLY A 692 0.04 -33.41 30.88
CA GLY A 692 0.84 -34.62 31.07
C GLY A 692 1.79 -34.51 32.27
N LEU A 693 2.30 -33.33 32.62
CA LEU A 693 3.08 -33.08 33.82
C LEU A 693 2.27 -33.39 35.06
N ASP A 694 1.02 -32.96 35.14
CA ASP A 694 0.14 -33.22 36.26
C ASP A 694 -0.27 -34.72 36.32
N GLU A 695 -0.49 -35.36 35.15
CA GLU A 695 -0.82 -36.78 35.08
C GLU A 695 0.38 -37.67 35.49
N CYS A 696 1.60 -37.31 35.13
CA CYS A 696 2.83 -37.99 35.58
C CYS A 696 2.97 -38.02 37.12
N ALA A 697 2.56 -36.96 37.77
CA ALA A 697 2.66 -36.84 39.26
C ALA A 697 1.63 -37.70 40.01
N ARG A 698 0.57 -38.14 39.31
CA ARG A 698 -0.47 -38.99 39.95
C ARG A 698 0.04 -40.40 40.21
N ALA A 699 -0.32 -40.96 41.37
CA ALA A 699 0.01 -42.35 41.71
C ALA A 699 -0.74 -43.35 40.81
N VAL A 700 -1.98 -43.06 40.48
CA VAL A 700 -2.86 -43.89 39.62
C VAL A 700 -3.29 -43.07 38.42
N PRO A 701 -3.24 -43.64 37.20
CA PRO A 701 -3.66 -42.93 36.01
C PRO A 701 -5.16 -42.59 36.00
N THR A 702 -5.53 -41.47 35.40
CA THR A 702 -6.92 -41.03 35.28
C THR A 702 -7.65 -41.85 34.22
N VAL A 703 -8.62 -42.67 34.62
CA VAL A 703 -9.41 -43.57 33.72
C VAL A 703 -10.78 -43.03 33.36
N ASP A 704 -11.23 -41.95 34.00
CA ASP A 704 -12.49 -41.29 33.69
C ASP A 704 -12.30 -40.26 32.60
N ALA A 705 -12.99 -40.44 31.46
CA ALA A 705 -12.85 -39.57 30.31
C ALA A 705 -13.28 -38.12 30.61
N SER A 706 -14.32 -37.93 31.44
CA SER A 706 -14.79 -36.58 31.79
C SER A 706 -13.79 -35.85 32.69
N ALA A 707 -13.05 -36.59 33.55
CA ALA A 707 -12.00 -36.02 34.35
C ALA A 707 -10.78 -35.62 33.50
N VAL A 708 -10.37 -36.49 32.55
CA VAL A 708 -9.28 -36.15 31.58
C VAL A 708 -9.67 -34.95 30.72
N GLU A 709 -10.90 -34.90 30.23
CA GLU A 709 -11.39 -33.78 29.42
C GLU A 709 -11.30 -32.45 30.19
N ARG A 710 -11.86 -32.42 31.39
CA ARG A 710 -11.82 -31.22 32.24
C ARG A 710 -10.39 -30.75 32.49
N ASP A 711 -9.50 -31.71 32.83
CA ASP A 711 -8.13 -31.41 33.23
C ASP A 711 -7.28 -30.94 32.01
N VAL A 712 -7.47 -31.54 30.80
CA VAL A 712 -6.76 -31.12 29.59
C VAL A 712 -7.26 -29.78 29.05
N LEU A 713 -8.57 -29.50 29.15
CA LEU A 713 -9.12 -28.19 28.76
C LEU A 713 -8.69 -27.09 29.73
N ALA A 714 -8.58 -27.38 31.05
CA ALA A 714 -8.02 -26.45 32.00
C ALA A 714 -6.55 -26.13 31.69
N ALA A 715 -5.73 -27.16 31.37
CA ALA A 715 -4.38 -26.98 30.92
C ALA A 715 -4.27 -26.13 29.63
N PHE A 716 -5.19 -26.33 28.68
CA PHE A 716 -5.28 -25.53 27.46
C PHE A 716 -5.59 -24.06 27.76
N ASP A 717 -6.54 -23.79 28.68
CA ASP A 717 -6.87 -22.42 29.07
C ASP A 717 -5.69 -21.71 29.78
N GLU A 718 -4.93 -22.44 30.60
CA GLU A 718 -3.70 -21.95 31.20
C GLU A 718 -2.65 -21.57 30.13
N VAL A 719 -2.40 -22.46 29.19
CA VAL A 719 -1.45 -22.26 28.08
C VAL A 719 -1.92 -21.09 27.20
N ARG A 720 -3.19 -21.06 26.86
CA ARG A 720 -3.80 -19.96 26.10
C ARG A 720 -3.59 -18.61 26.79
N ALA A 721 -3.87 -18.53 28.10
CA ALA A 721 -3.71 -17.29 28.86
C ALA A 721 -2.25 -16.81 28.97
N THR A 722 -1.29 -17.75 28.84
CA THR A 722 0.14 -17.45 28.89
C THR A 722 0.69 -17.03 27.53
N MET A 723 0.25 -17.70 26.47
CA MET A 723 0.78 -17.50 25.12
C MET A 723 0.09 -16.36 24.35
N PHE A 724 -1.21 -16.18 24.56
CA PHE A 724 -2.01 -15.28 23.76
C PHE A 724 -2.58 -14.11 24.56
N SER A 725 -2.79 -12.98 23.88
CA SER A 725 -3.51 -11.85 24.46
C SER A 725 -5.00 -12.16 24.65
N ARG A 726 -5.64 -11.46 25.59
CA ARG A 726 -7.10 -11.54 25.77
C ARG A 726 -7.87 -11.02 24.56
N ALA A 727 -7.29 -10.09 23.81
CA ALA A 727 -7.86 -9.48 22.60
C ALA A 727 -7.18 -10.05 21.35
N VAL A 728 -7.52 -11.28 20.98
CA VAL A 728 -7.04 -11.94 19.76
C VAL A 728 -7.97 -11.71 18.57
N ARG A 729 -7.47 -11.99 17.38
CA ARG A 729 -8.28 -11.97 16.14
C ARG A 729 -9.34 -13.06 16.17
N GLY A 730 -10.49 -12.83 15.52
CA GLY A 730 -11.59 -13.80 15.51
C GLY A 730 -11.23 -15.17 14.95
N ALA A 731 -10.30 -15.24 13.97
CA ALA A 731 -9.81 -16.52 13.44
C ALA A 731 -9.08 -17.38 14.49
N TYR A 732 -8.35 -16.75 15.43
CA TYR A 732 -7.72 -17.45 16.56
C TYR A 732 -8.78 -18.11 17.47
N GLU A 733 -9.90 -17.44 17.72
CA GLU A 733 -10.98 -18.01 18.54
C GLU A 733 -11.60 -19.26 17.89
N VAL A 734 -11.73 -19.25 16.55
CA VAL A 734 -12.16 -20.44 15.81
C VAL A 734 -11.15 -21.58 15.96
N GLN A 735 -9.86 -21.27 15.84
CA GLN A 735 -8.80 -22.27 15.99
C GLN A 735 -8.70 -22.80 17.42
N PHE A 736 -8.94 -21.96 18.44
CA PHE A 736 -9.01 -22.39 19.83
C PHE A 736 -10.18 -23.36 20.06
N ALA A 737 -11.34 -23.09 19.49
CA ALA A 737 -12.48 -24.01 19.53
C ALA A 737 -12.15 -25.36 18.87
N LEU A 738 -11.48 -25.33 17.69
CA LEU A 738 -11.02 -26.54 17.01
C LEU A 738 -9.99 -27.34 17.84
N ALA A 739 -9.08 -26.64 18.53
CA ALA A 739 -8.13 -27.29 19.44
C ALA A 739 -8.86 -27.98 20.60
N CYS A 740 -9.85 -27.31 21.20
CA CYS A 740 -10.68 -27.91 22.26
C CYS A 740 -11.42 -29.18 21.78
N GLU A 741 -11.96 -29.18 20.55
CA GLU A 741 -12.59 -30.39 19.99
C GLU A 741 -11.61 -31.55 19.86
N ARG A 742 -10.37 -31.29 19.39
CA ARG A 742 -9.32 -32.31 19.31
C ARG A 742 -8.89 -32.81 20.70
N LEU A 743 -8.85 -31.93 21.69
CA LEU A 743 -8.51 -32.28 23.07
C LEU A 743 -9.63 -33.10 23.76
N ARG A 744 -10.89 -32.85 23.42
CA ARG A 744 -12.02 -33.71 23.85
C ARG A 744 -11.89 -35.12 23.28
N ALA A 745 -11.58 -35.25 21.98
CA ALA A 745 -11.29 -36.54 21.38
C ALA A 745 -10.09 -37.24 22.02
N PHE A 746 -9.03 -36.49 22.33
CA PHE A 746 -7.88 -36.97 23.09
C PHE A 746 -8.32 -37.61 24.42
N ALA A 747 -9.17 -36.94 25.20
CA ALA A 747 -9.58 -37.38 26.52
C ALA A 747 -10.25 -38.76 26.50
N LEU A 748 -11.10 -39.02 25.51
CA LEU A 748 -11.76 -40.31 25.33
C LEU A 748 -10.77 -41.45 25.09
N HIS A 749 -9.79 -41.22 24.19
CA HIS A 749 -8.80 -42.23 23.85
C HIS A 749 -7.76 -42.40 24.95
N GLN A 750 -7.41 -41.33 25.66
CA GLN A 750 -6.52 -41.35 26.82
C GLN A 750 -7.10 -42.15 27.95
N ALA A 751 -8.37 -41.95 28.31
CA ALA A 751 -9.05 -42.72 29.35
C ALA A 751 -9.10 -44.23 29.03
N ARG A 752 -9.35 -44.60 27.78
CA ARG A 752 -9.29 -45.99 27.30
C ARG A 752 -7.88 -46.58 27.43
N TRP A 753 -6.86 -45.83 27.06
CA TRP A 753 -5.46 -46.24 27.18
C TRP A 753 -5.06 -46.46 28.62
N ALA A 754 -5.44 -45.53 29.50
CA ALA A 754 -5.22 -45.61 30.92
C ALA A 754 -5.96 -46.82 31.58
N SER A 755 -7.18 -47.11 31.13
CA SER A 755 -7.96 -48.27 31.61
C SER A 755 -7.34 -49.62 31.26
N GLN A 756 -6.45 -49.66 30.26
CA GLN A 756 -5.65 -50.83 29.91
C GLN A 756 -4.39 -50.98 30.74
N GLY A 757 -4.16 -50.12 31.73
CA GLY A 757 -3.00 -50.18 32.66
C GLY A 757 -1.82 -49.28 32.27
N TRP A 758 -1.95 -48.47 31.20
CA TRP A 758 -0.92 -47.54 30.77
C TRP A 758 -0.93 -46.27 31.62
N LYS A 759 0.24 -45.85 32.10
CA LYS A 759 0.47 -44.61 32.86
C LYS A 759 1.42 -43.73 32.12
N VAL A 760 1.16 -42.41 32.04
CA VAL A 760 2.09 -41.40 31.54
C VAL A 760 3.29 -41.35 32.49
N ALA A 761 4.48 -41.64 32.00
CA ALA A 761 5.70 -41.73 32.80
C ALA A 761 6.63 -40.51 32.59
N ARG A 762 6.68 -39.98 31.37
CA ARG A 762 7.44 -38.79 30.98
C ARG A 762 6.72 -38.05 29.87
N VAL A 763 6.88 -36.69 29.85
CA VAL A 763 6.45 -35.82 28.78
C VAL A 763 7.58 -34.89 28.38
N GLU A 764 7.61 -34.50 27.13
CA GLU A 764 8.56 -33.54 26.53
C GLU A 764 10.04 -33.85 26.90
N LEU A 765 10.42 -35.12 26.77
CA LEU A 765 11.74 -35.60 27.18
C LEU A 765 12.82 -35.17 26.17
N GLY A 766 13.60 -34.15 26.52
CA GLY A 766 14.63 -33.55 25.65
C GLY A 766 16.01 -34.18 25.81
N PHE A 767 16.69 -34.44 24.66
CA PHE A 767 18.07 -34.93 24.60
C PHE A 767 18.93 -33.93 23.84
N GLY A 768 19.97 -33.39 24.47
CA GLY A 768 20.82 -32.36 23.89
C GLY A 768 20.10 -31.00 23.68
N ILE A 769 18.93 -30.84 24.30
CA ILE A 769 18.09 -29.65 24.27
C ILE A 769 17.83 -29.24 25.72
N GLY A 770 18.07 -27.98 26.06
CA GLY A 770 17.87 -27.45 27.42
C GLY A 770 19.14 -26.92 28.06
N GLY A 771 18.96 -26.18 29.17
CA GLY A 771 20.04 -25.58 29.95
C GLY A 771 20.83 -26.58 30.78
N PRO A 772 21.64 -26.10 31.75
CA PRO A 772 22.45 -26.93 32.62
C PRO A 772 21.61 -27.99 33.40
N GLY A 773 21.89 -29.27 33.17
CA GLY A 773 21.12 -30.39 33.76
C GLY A 773 20.28 -31.20 32.77
N GLY A 774 20.25 -30.84 31.47
CA GLY A 774 19.58 -31.62 30.43
C GLY A 774 20.24 -32.97 30.14
N ILE A 775 19.48 -33.89 29.54
CA ILE A 775 20.00 -35.21 29.15
C ILE A 775 20.97 -35.04 28.00
N GLU A 776 22.19 -35.64 28.14
CA GLU A 776 23.19 -35.56 27.10
C GLU A 776 22.75 -36.31 25.84
N ALA A 777 22.97 -35.70 24.65
CA ALA A 777 22.66 -36.30 23.39
C ALA A 777 23.60 -37.49 23.11
N PRO A 778 23.08 -38.72 22.82
CA PRO A 778 23.91 -39.85 22.50
C PRO A 778 24.62 -39.70 21.17
N LEU A 779 25.75 -40.39 21.00
CA LEU A 779 26.44 -40.52 19.71
C LEU A 779 25.67 -41.46 18.76
N ILE A 780 25.73 -41.19 17.46
CA ILE A 780 25.17 -42.05 16.43
C ILE A 780 26.19 -43.09 16.00
N GLY A 781 26.19 -44.28 16.65
CA GLY A 781 27.15 -45.33 16.39
C GLY A 781 28.57 -44.94 16.73
N ASP A 782 29.48 -45.07 15.76
CA ASP A 782 30.93 -44.76 15.90
C ASP A 782 31.23 -43.32 15.40
N ALA A 783 30.18 -42.59 14.97
CA ALA A 783 30.33 -41.22 14.50
C ALA A 783 30.48 -40.25 15.70
N SER A 784 31.14 -39.13 15.48
CA SER A 784 31.24 -38.05 16.45
C SER A 784 29.97 -37.21 16.51
N LEU A 785 29.04 -37.44 15.61
CA LEU A 785 27.76 -36.75 15.50
C LEU A 785 26.79 -37.17 16.60
N ARG A 786 26.26 -36.22 17.32
CA ARG A 786 25.29 -36.45 18.40
C ARG A 786 23.86 -36.37 17.92
N LEU A 787 23.02 -37.28 18.42
CA LEU A 787 21.57 -37.32 18.12
C LEU A 787 20.81 -36.46 19.13
N THR A 788 20.25 -35.35 18.70
CA THR A 788 19.36 -34.50 19.50
C THR A 788 17.89 -34.77 19.19
N GLY A 789 17.02 -34.51 20.14
CA GLY A 789 15.59 -34.66 19.90
C GLY A 789 14.77 -34.50 21.18
N ARG A 790 13.47 -34.43 21.00
CA ARG A 790 12.49 -34.40 22.06
C ARG A 790 11.45 -35.47 21.80
N ILE A 791 11.11 -36.21 22.85
CA ILE A 791 10.08 -37.22 22.77
C ILE A 791 8.86 -36.68 23.53
N ASP A 792 7.76 -36.53 22.84
CA ASP A 792 6.57 -35.85 23.37
C ASP A 792 6.04 -36.61 24.60
N ARG A 793 6.03 -37.95 24.53
CA ARG A 793 5.46 -38.75 25.62
C ARG A 793 6.07 -40.17 25.72
N VAL A 794 6.31 -40.61 26.95
CA VAL A 794 6.69 -41.99 27.27
C VAL A 794 5.72 -42.53 28.31
N ASP A 795 5.07 -43.66 28.02
CA ASP A 795 4.15 -44.35 28.90
C ASP A 795 4.76 -45.63 29.47
N LEU A 796 4.30 -46.06 30.63
CA LEU A 796 4.74 -47.27 31.29
C LEU A 796 3.53 -48.19 31.59
N HIS A 797 3.69 -49.45 31.27
CA HIS A 797 2.73 -50.53 31.63
C HIS A 797 3.45 -51.60 32.48
N PRO A 798 2.87 -52.09 33.58
CA PRO A 798 3.52 -53.07 34.45
C PRO A 798 3.99 -54.35 33.74
N GLU A 799 3.20 -54.86 32.78
CA GLU A 799 3.51 -56.09 32.04
C GLU A 799 4.14 -55.86 30.66
N HIS A 800 3.84 -54.73 30.02
CA HIS A 800 4.21 -54.51 28.64
C HIS A 800 5.41 -53.54 28.47
N GLY A 801 5.98 -53.03 29.57
CA GLY A 801 7.11 -52.12 29.54
C GLY A 801 6.73 -50.72 29.09
N HIS A 802 7.64 -50.06 28.35
CA HIS A 802 7.42 -48.70 27.92
C HIS A 802 6.87 -48.60 26.49
N ALA A 803 6.07 -47.53 26.23
CA ALA A 803 5.68 -47.08 24.92
C ALA A 803 6.17 -45.64 24.71
N ALA A 804 6.64 -45.30 23.49
CA ALA A 804 7.00 -43.96 23.10
C ALA A 804 6.05 -43.42 22.04
N LEU A 805 5.46 -42.28 22.34
CA LEU A 805 4.39 -41.67 21.54
C LEU A 805 4.76 -40.27 21.11
N ASP A 806 4.39 -39.90 19.91
CA ASP A 806 4.52 -38.58 19.36
C ASP A 806 3.13 -38.06 19.01
N TYR A 807 2.83 -36.81 19.36
CA TYR A 807 1.54 -36.19 19.06
C TYR A 807 1.50 -35.70 17.62
N LYS A 808 0.42 -35.98 16.91
CA LYS A 808 0.22 -35.52 15.53
C LYS A 808 -1.10 -34.79 15.38
N THR A 809 -1.02 -33.52 15.01
CA THR A 809 -2.17 -32.61 14.81
C THR A 809 -2.46 -32.32 13.34
N SER A 810 -1.93 -33.13 12.40
CA SER A 810 -2.19 -33.04 10.97
C SER A 810 -3.67 -33.20 10.63
N SER A 811 -4.10 -32.76 9.45
CA SER A 811 -5.50 -32.86 9.00
C SER A 811 -6.01 -34.30 8.98
N GLU A 812 -5.15 -35.25 8.65
CA GLU A 812 -5.46 -36.70 8.66
C GLU A 812 -4.60 -37.41 9.71
N ALA A 813 -5.12 -38.52 10.21
CA ALA A 813 -4.41 -39.38 11.17
C ALA A 813 -3.31 -40.16 10.43
N PRO A 814 -2.00 -39.88 10.71
CA PRO A 814 -0.91 -40.56 10.01
C PRO A 814 -0.77 -42.01 10.48
N ASP A 815 -0.36 -42.85 9.55
CA ASP A 815 0.03 -44.23 9.84
C ASP A 815 1.55 -44.30 10.03
N PRO A 816 2.10 -44.83 11.12
CA PRO A 816 3.54 -44.85 11.39
C PRO A 816 4.39 -45.44 10.27
N ASP A 817 3.93 -46.54 9.67
CA ASP A 817 4.68 -47.22 8.64
C ASP A 817 4.76 -46.38 7.36
N ARG A 818 3.63 -45.86 6.91
CA ARG A 818 3.56 -45.01 5.71
C ARG A 818 4.22 -43.65 5.87
N SER A 819 4.27 -43.15 7.08
CA SER A 819 4.90 -41.85 7.39
C SER A 819 6.41 -41.93 7.42
N HIS A 820 6.99 -43.13 7.68
CA HIS A 820 8.42 -43.35 7.80
C HIS A 820 9.03 -44.08 6.62
N ARG A 821 8.25 -44.86 5.86
CA ARG A 821 8.74 -45.69 4.76
C ARG A 821 7.89 -45.57 3.49
N ARG A 822 8.53 -45.58 2.35
CA ARG A 822 7.88 -45.75 1.05
C ARG A 822 7.44 -47.21 0.85
N ARG A 823 6.56 -47.46 -0.12
CA ARG A 823 6.11 -48.81 -0.48
C ARG A 823 7.24 -49.73 -0.93
N ASP A 824 8.34 -49.21 -1.43
CA ASP A 824 9.55 -49.92 -1.82
C ASP A 824 10.49 -50.25 -0.64
N GLY A 825 10.12 -49.86 0.58
CA GLY A 825 10.85 -50.07 1.81
C GLY A 825 11.87 -49.00 2.17
N ARG A 826 12.11 -47.98 1.32
CA ARG A 826 13.04 -46.90 1.60
C ARG A 826 12.53 -46.01 2.71
N TRP A 827 13.41 -45.56 3.59
CA TRP A 827 13.12 -44.58 4.63
C TRP A 827 12.88 -43.19 4.05
N ILE A 828 11.97 -42.43 4.65
CA ILE A 828 11.69 -41.03 4.41
C ILE A 828 11.67 -40.20 5.68
N ASP A 829 11.64 -40.86 6.84
CA ASP A 829 11.71 -40.25 8.17
C ASP A 829 12.23 -41.31 9.17
N LEU A 830 13.05 -40.92 10.12
CA LEU A 830 13.57 -41.81 11.16
C LEU A 830 13.13 -41.40 12.58
N GLN A 831 12.22 -40.49 12.75
CA GLN A 831 11.84 -39.93 14.05
C GLN A 831 11.47 -41.00 15.07
N LEU A 832 10.46 -41.82 14.80
CA LEU A 832 10.00 -42.86 15.73
C LEU A 832 11.05 -43.96 15.99
N PRO A 833 11.73 -44.53 14.99
CA PRO A 833 12.81 -45.51 15.26
C PRO A 833 13.92 -44.95 16.15
N LEU A 834 14.33 -43.70 15.93
CA LEU A 834 15.40 -43.07 16.68
C LEU A 834 14.99 -42.65 18.13
N TYR A 835 13.69 -42.54 18.43
CA TYR A 835 13.22 -42.41 19.81
C TYR A 835 13.73 -43.59 20.67
N ARG A 836 13.81 -44.76 20.11
CA ARG A 836 14.36 -45.94 20.77
C ARG A 836 15.85 -45.79 21.09
N VAL A 837 16.63 -45.17 20.21
CA VAL A 837 18.05 -44.89 20.45
C VAL A 837 18.20 -43.89 21.61
N LEU A 838 17.40 -42.81 21.60
CA LEU A 838 17.41 -41.83 22.67
C LEU A 838 17.03 -42.44 24.02
N LEU A 839 15.98 -43.22 24.08
CA LEU A 839 15.52 -43.84 25.35
C LEU A 839 16.49 -44.92 25.86
N ARG A 840 17.14 -45.66 24.99
CA ARG A 840 18.17 -46.66 25.35
C ARG A 840 19.37 -45.98 26.04
N SER A 841 19.73 -44.77 25.66
CA SER A 841 20.85 -44.05 26.28
C SER A 841 20.61 -43.69 27.74
N ILE A 842 19.35 -43.73 28.20
CA ILE A 842 18.97 -43.50 29.62
C ILE A 842 18.42 -44.77 30.26
N GLY A 843 18.66 -45.95 29.66
CA GLY A 843 18.28 -47.25 30.22
C GLY A 843 16.81 -47.62 30.05
N ILE A 844 16.05 -46.93 29.21
CA ILE A 844 14.65 -47.25 28.88
C ILE A 844 14.59 -48.08 27.60
N ALA A 845 14.05 -49.30 27.69
CA ALA A 845 13.84 -50.19 26.56
C ALA A 845 12.40 -50.06 26.06
N VAL A 846 12.21 -49.92 24.75
CA VAL A 846 10.91 -49.86 24.08
C VAL A 846 10.87 -50.89 22.94
N ALA A 847 9.84 -51.75 22.94
CA ALA A 847 9.66 -52.69 21.84
C ALA A 847 9.28 -51.95 20.53
N PRO A 848 9.70 -52.41 19.35
CA PRO A 848 9.36 -51.80 18.07
C PRO A 848 7.86 -51.55 17.90
N THR A 849 7.01 -52.46 18.27
CA THR A 849 5.53 -52.39 18.22
C THR A 849 4.93 -51.39 19.24
N ARG A 850 5.72 -50.81 20.12
CA ARG A 850 5.34 -49.80 21.13
C ARG A 850 5.78 -48.41 20.78
N LEU A 851 6.25 -48.19 19.56
CA LEU A 851 6.46 -46.88 18.97
C LEU A 851 5.19 -46.49 18.23
N GLY A 852 4.79 -45.22 18.29
CA GLY A 852 3.60 -44.79 17.60
C GLY A 852 3.24 -43.33 17.74
N TYR A 853 2.08 -43.02 17.19
CA TYR A 853 1.48 -41.70 17.24
C TYR A 853 0.25 -41.66 18.14
N PHE A 854 0.04 -40.57 18.83
CA PHE A 854 -1.27 -40.18 19.33
C PHE A 854 -1.82 -39.14 18.35
N ALA A 855 -2.64 -39.58 17.42
CA ALA A 855 -3.15 -38.75 16.34
C ALA A 855 -4.39 -37.96 16.80
N LEU A 856 -4.37 -36.64 16.51
CA LEU A 856 -5.44 -35.68 16.78
C LEU A 856 -5.81 -34.95 15.47
N PRO A 857 -6.39 -35.64 14.49
CA PRO A 857 -6.69 -35.06 13.16
C PRO A 857 -7.87 -34.06 13.23
N SER A 858 -8.14 -33.41 12.08
CA SER A 858 -9.27 -32.49 11.96
C SER A 858 -10.63 -33.16 12.17
N ASN A 859 -10.74 -34.45 11.81
CA ASN A 859 -11.93 -35.27 12.13
C ASN A 859 -11.70 -35.95 13.48
N PRO A 860 -12.43 -35.58 14.55
CA PRO A 860 -12.28 -36.16 15.88
C PRO A 860 -12.53 -37.67 15.94
N ASP A 861 -13.41 -38.22 15.07
CA ASP A 861 -13.71 -39.65 15.02
C ASP A 861 -12.51 -40.50 14.56
N ALA A 862 -11.56 -39.90 13.86
CA ALA A 862 -10.32 -40.54 13.42
C ALA A 862 -9.16 -40.41 14.44
N ALA A 863 -9.38 -39.72 15.56
CA ALA A 863 -8.40 -39.57 16.62
C ALA A 863 -8.04 -40.92 17.27
N GLY A 864 -6.89 -40.94 17.97
CA GLY A 864 -6.48 -42.08 18.78
C GLY A 864 -5.08 -42.58 18.51
N LEU A 865 -4.70 -43.67 19.19
CA LEU A 865 -3.39 -44.28 19.11
C LEU A 865 -3.19 -45.01 17.77
N ARG A 866 -2.04 -44.79 17.15
CA ARG A 866 -1.59 -45.47 15.93
C ARG A 866 -0.21 -46.06 16.22
N MET A 867 -0.17 -47.36 16.57
CA MET A 867 1.10 -48.03 16.90
C MET A 867 1.74 -48.65 15.65
N ALA A 868 3.06 -48.76 15.64
CA ALA A 868 3.83 -49.37 14.55
C ALA A 868 3.79 -50.88 14.64
N HIS A 869 2.57 -51.48 14.53
CA HIS A 869 2.35 -52.93 14.71
C HIS A 869 3.14 -53.79 13.70
N GLY A 870 3.45 -53.29 12.52
CA GLY A 870 4.24 -53.99 11.50
C GLY A 870 5.76 -53.94 11.70
N TRP A 871 6.25 -53.29 12.74
CA TRP A 871 7.69 -53.14 12.97
C TRP A 871 8.20 -54.24 13.92
N ASP A 872 9.31 -54.83 13.51
CA ASP A 872 10.10 -55.79 14.28
C ASP A 872 11.52 -55.24 14.55
N GLU A 873 12.35 -56.08 15.22
CA GLU A 873 13.74 -55.69 15.49
C GLU A 873 14.59 -55.45 14.24
N ALA A 874 14.26 -56.15 13.14
CA ALA A 874 14.96 -56.03 11.89
C ALA A 874 14.71 -54.69 11.24
N VAL A 875 13.45 -54.22 11.23
CA VAL A 875 13.03 -52.91 10.72
C VAL A 875 13.71 -51.78 11.48
N VAL A 876 13.69 -51.83 12.81
CA VAL A 876 14.30 -50.78 13.64
C VAL A 876 15.84 -50.78 13.54
N SER A 877 16.45 -51.96 13.46
CA SER A 877 17.92 -52.09 13.21
C SER A 877 18.31 -51.51 11.86
N ASP A 878 17.52 -51.72 10.82
CA ASP A 878 17.75 -51.13 9.49
C ASP A 878 17.68 -49.59 9.53
N ALA A 879 16.73 -49.02 10.29
CA ALA A 879 16.63 -47.56 10.52
C ALA A 879 17.88 -47.01 11.27
N GLU A 880 18.35 -47.74 12.29
CA GLU A 880 19.53 -47.35 13.04
C GLU A 880 20.79 -47.42 12.15
N GLU A 881 20.89 -48.41 11.26
CA GLU A 881 21.98 -48.54 10.32
C GLU A 881 21.97 -47.42 9.26
N GLU A 882 20.79 -47.08 8.76
CA GLU A 882 20.63 -45.97 7.84
C GLU A 882 20.99 -44.62 8.51
N ALA A 883 20.60 -44.40 9.77
CA ALA A 883 21.03 -43.24 10.53
C ALA A 883 22.55 -43.15 10.69
N ARG A 884 23.25 -44.31 10.95
CA ARG A 884 24.72 -44.38 11.00
C ARG A 884 25.35 -44.06 9.65
N ARG A 885 24.77 -44.57 8.56
CA ARG A 885 25.24 -44.30 7.21
C ARG A 885 25.17 -42.80 6.90
N ILE A 886 24.02 -42.16 7.22
CA ILE A 886 23.84 -40.72 7.00
C ILE A 886 24.80 -39.92 7.88
N ALA A 887 25.00 -40.31 9.15
CA ALA A 887 25.91 -39.62 10.07
C ALA A 887 27.37 -39.62 9.50
N ARG A 888 27.82 -40.74 8.93
CA ARG A 888 29.15 -40.81 8.30
C ARG A 888 29.25 -39.89 7.07
N LEU A 889 28.20 -39.78 6.25
CA LEU A 889 28.18 -38.87 5.11
C LEU A 889 28.24 -37.39 5.54
N ILE A 890 27.51 -37.05 6.58
CA ILE A 890 27.52 -35.70 7.18
C ILE A 890 28.94 -35.36 7.72
N GLU A 891 29.59 -36.29 8.42
CA GLU A 891 30.95 -36.11 8.93
C GLU A 891 31.98 -35.97 7.83
N ALA A 892 31.81 -36.71 6.74
CA ALA A 892 32.65 -36.62 5.54
C ALA A 892 32.39 -35.33 4.73
N GLY A 893 31.42 -34.49 5.15
CA GLY A 893 31.03 -33.29 4.41
C GLY A 893 30.36 -33.57 3.05
N GLN A 894 29.81 -34.76 2.89
CA GLN A 894 29.15 -35.17 1.64
C GLN A 894 27.65 -34.81 1.69
N PHE A 895 27.31 -33.71 1.08
CA PHE A 895 25.95 -33.21 0.99
C PHE A 895 25.46 -33.12 -0.46
N ASP A 896 26.00 -33.96 -1.32
CA ASP A 896 25.72 -33.97 -2.75
C ASP A 896 24.27 -34.39 -3.01
N ASP A 897 23.58 -33.64 -3.84
CA ASP A 897 22.24 -33.88 -4.36
C ASP A 897 22.34 -34.19 -5.85
N ASP A 898 21.53 -35.10 -6.37
CA ASP A 898 21.48 -35.41 -7.81
C ASP A 898 20.91 -34.23 -8.65
N GLY A 899 20.59 -33.11 -8.00
CA GLY A 899 20.03 -31.91 -8.60
C GLY A 899 18.61 -32.11 -9.11
N SER A 900 17.93 -33.19 -8.75
CA SER A 900 16.54 -33.45 -9.13
C SER A 900 15.54 -32.77 -8.17
N TRP A 901 15.95 -32.53 -6.93
CA TRP A 901 15.08 -31.92 -5.93
C TRP A 901 14.69 -30.48 -6.30
N ARG A 902 13.43 -30.15 -6.06
CA ARG A 902 12.88 -28.82 -6.24
C ARG A 902 12.18 -28.45 -4.96
N PRO A 903 12.66 -27.39 -4.24
CA PRO A 903 11.96 -26.91 -3.08
C PRO A 903 10.60 -26.32 -3.49
N ASP A 904 9.58 -26.72 -2.77
CA ASP A 904 8.27 -26.09 -2.85
C ASP A 904 8.36 -24.68 -2.24
N PRO A 905 8.05 -23.60 -3.00
CA PRO A 905 8.14 -22.24 -2.49
C PRO A 905 7.26 -21.97 -1.26
N GLU A 906 6.16 -22.70 -1.11
CA GLU A 906 5.25 -22.56 0.02
C GLU A 906 5.74 -23.28 1.29
N ARG A 907 6.62 -24.28 1.13
CA ARG A 907 7.08 -25.11 2.23
C ARG A 907 8.52 -24.87 2.66
N HIS A 908 9.34 -24.31 1.77
CA HIS A 908 10.77 -24.15 2.01
C HIS A 908 11.21 -22.70 1.90
N ALA A 909 11.52 -22.11 3.02
CA ALA A 909 12.04 -20.75 3.10
C ALA A 909 13.33 -20.51 2.27
N PHE A 910 14.06 -21.58 1.93
CA PHE A 910 15.23 -21.53 1.03
C PHE A 910 14.91 -21.60 -0.46
N ALA A 911 13.64 -21.79 -0.83
CA ALA A 911 13.25 -21.91 -2.25
C ALA A 911 13.68 -20.71 -3.12
N PRO A 912 13.63 -19.43 -2.65
CA PRO A 912 14.11 -18.31 -3.43
C PRO A 912 15.59 -18.40 -3.77
N ILE A 913 16.43 -18.83 -2.82
CA ILE A 913 17.88 -19.01 -3.02
C ILE A 913 18.14 -20.15 -4.01
N TRP A 914 17.43 -21.26 -3.87
CA TRP A 914 17.56 -22.43 -4.72
C TRP A 914 17.14 -22.18 -6.17
N GLY A 915 16.03 -21.44 -6.36
CA GLY A 915 15.50 -21.13 -7.69
C GLY A 915 16.40 -20.23 -8.53
N VAL A 916 17.13 -19.31 -7.91
CA VAL A 916 18.03 -18.37 -8.60
C VAL A 916 19.40 -19.02 -8.93
N GLY A 917 19.99 -19.78 -8.00
CA GLY A 917 21.31 -20.36 -8.17
C GLY A 917 21.35 -21.60 -9.09
N MET A 918 20.32 -22.46 -9.02
CA MET A 918 20.33 -23.76 -9.71
C MET A 918 19.90 -23.69 -11.19
N ARG A 919 19.20 -22.65 -11.63
CA ARG A 919 18.88 -22.45 -13.05
C ARG A 919 20.12 -22.14 -13.89
N GLY A 920 21.12 -21.46 -13.28
CA GLY A 920 22.40 -21.18 -13.92
C GLY A 920 23.32 -22.40 -14.08
N LEU A 921 23.23 -23.38 -13.18
CA LEU A 921 24.10 -24.58 -13.22
C LEU A 921 23.71 -25.61 -14.29
N ARG A 922 22.50 -25.53 -14.88
CA ARG A 922 22.06 -26.47 -15.94
C ARG A 922 22.37 -26.05 -17.36
N GLY A 923 22.92 -24.84 -17.59
CA GLY A 923 23.28 -24.37 -18.93
C GLY A 923 24.55 -24.98 -19.53
N GLY A 924 25.35 -25.70 -18.75
CA GLY A 924 26.73 -26.00 -19.09
C GLY A 924 27.11 -27.45 -19.46
N VAL A 925 26.19 -28.41 -19.54
CA VAL A 925 26.56 -29.75 -20.04
C VAL A 925 25.42 -30.34 -20.87
N ARG A 926 25.45 -30.09 -22.17
CA ARG A 926 25.00 -31.10 -23.16
C ARG A 926 26.20 -31.54 -23.96
N PRO A 927 26.36 -32.87 -24.13
CA PRO A 927 27.44 -33.45 -24.96
C PRO A 927 27.25 -33.11 -26.44
#